data_dfa5276c769b8798405a1e3c0f0c798f
#
_entry.id   dfa5276c769b8798405a1e3c0f0c798f
#
_cell.length_a   1.000
_cell.length_b   1.000
_cell.length_c   1.000
_cell.angle_alpha   90.00
_cell.angle_beta   90.00
_cell.angle_gamma   90.00
#
_symmetry.space_group_name_H-M   'P 1'
#
loop_
_entity.id
_entity.type
_entity.pdbx_description
1 polymer ?
#
loop_
_entity_poly.entity_id
_entity_poly.type
_entity_poly.pdbx_seq_one_letter_code
_entity_poly.pdbx_strand_id
1 'polypeptide(L)'
;MDQPAVGDCIAHFTLQEVRPLAEYQAVGYRFVHASGMEVCFVENGDNEQFFSFVFRTLPEDDTGVAHILEHSTLSGSRRYPVHDPFITLDKSSVNTYMNAMTYPDKTIYLASSPLPKDFDNLLDVYADALFAPLLRRETFEQEGVRLVDDGKGGHWEGVVFNEMLGSANDHDSIVARGVSRSLFPDTCYAYESGGNPISIVDLSWERYKEFYRNHYASGNCRLLVYGNNDMRKILDMLDARYLHDAPHTEPLPAPRRSTTWKPDARVRFLAPKEAGGKRGDASVVLGWATEPADDSLSILTLNTIVDLLLDDPSCPLYKALLDSGLAEDISPESGMIADLRDMTFLVGFKGIDPARADEAERVILASLEQICQEGIGREAIESSLKRARFKQQEITGSVPMGLRILSRSVHGWMDGKGPFATMETAPVLDLLEKEIAKDCRYFEHWIEKHLLANHHRVLVSVVPDERYLVEQKHELDEKARAALNEGTKEENRRFQAFEDTADDPRVLATLPHLALSDLPLEIVPDAYDERSVAAVPLWWRKQFTCGIDYVTLAIDISDFTEEEYLPLTLYSRLLTMTGCGDLDSRAVSLAIKRLFGGFNVVTDSASDMRGRTNRGWFFVQMGFLSQDRDEALDFAARLLLGADLADPARIKVALGDLKGDFADSINYNATLFASQCASSVFTEAAQDAERLGGIVQWNWLAGIKESDYAALGKRMLGIQKLLCQRGRLVVGATSGDGALVDALSRFLGHFPAGRSQEAGRPFTLLRPDEHLKRTFALPSNVAYVSQVCRTPETTDRLQVAQTLLSQMLATGWLWNLVRMRGGLMALTPGRT
;
A
#
# COMPACT_ATOMS: atom_id res chain seq x y z
N MET A 1 36.40 8.77 -5.52
CA MET A 1 36.33 9.89 -6.50
C MET A 1 36.05 11.15 -5.71
N ASP A 2 36.59 12.30 -6.14
CA ASP A 2 36.26 13.57 -5.48
C ASP A 2 34.79 13.84 -5.67
N GLN A 3 34.12 14.26 -4.60
CA GLN A 3 32.70 14.63 -4.65
C GLN A 3 32.53 15.84 -5.60
N PRO A 4 31.56 15.83 -6.51
CA PRO A 4 31.35 16.94 -7.43
C PRO A 4 30.88 18.19 -6.67
N ALA A 5 31.35 19.35 -7.14
CA ALA A 5 31.01 20.65 -6.58
C ALA A 5 29.96 21.38 -7.46
N VAL A 6 29.21 22.28 -6.84
CA VAL A 6 28.22 23.09 -7.57
C VAL A 6 28.91 23.84 -8.71
N GLY A 7 28.38 23.74 -9.92
CA GLY A 7 28.92 24.26 -11.17
C GLY A 7 29.69 23.21 -11.98
N ASP A 8 30.04 22.05 -11.43
CA ASP A 8 30.68 21.00 -12.20
C ASP A 8 29.74 20.45 -13.27
N CYS A 9 30.32 20.12 -14.43
CA CYS A 9 29.59 19.58 -15.57
C CYS A 9 30.04 18.13 -15.84
N ILE A 10 29.08 17.22 -15.89
CA ILE A 10 29.26 15.80 -16.22
C ILE A 10 28.28 15.48 -17.35
N ALA A 11 28.78 15.09 -18.54
CA ALA A 11 27.93 14.68 -19.67
C ALA A 11 26.78 15.68 -19.94
N HIS A 12 27.11 16.97 -20.10
CA HIS A 12 26.16 18.08 -20.27
C HIS A 12 25.15 18.30 -19.14
N PHE A 13 25.28 17.61 -18.02
CA PHE A 13 24.55 17.87 -16.78
C PHE A 13 25.38 18.80 -15.88
N THR A 14 24.82 19.93 -15.50
CA THR A 14 25.44 20.88 -14.57
C THR A 14 24.90 20.67 -13.17
N LEU A 15 25.76 20.47 -12.18
CA LEU A 15 25.38 20.36 -10.78
C LEU A 15 24.92 21.73 -10.25
N GLN A 16 23.65 21.83 -9.90
CA GLN A 16 23.01 23.07 -9.44
C GLN A 16 22.99 23.18 -7.90
N GLU A 17 22.85 22.06 -7.20
CA GLU A 17 22.69 22.04 -5.75
C GLU A 17 23.28 20.77 -5.15
N VAL A 18 23.94 20.92 -3.98
CA VAL A 18 24.38 19.82 -3.11
C VAL A 18 23.79 20.06 -1.74
N ARG A 19 23.12 19.08 -1.16
CA ARG A 19 22.45 19.21 0.14
C ARG A 19 22.66 18.00 1.01
N PRO A 20 23.20 18.15 2.25
CA PRO A 20 23.18 17.09 3.25
C PRO A 20 21.73 16.78 3.64
N LEU A 21 21.36 15.51 3.63
CA LEU A 21 20.05 14.99 3.98
C LEU A 21 20.19 14.08 5.22
N ALA A 22 20.22 14.72 6.39
CA ALA A 22 20.55 14.04 7.66
C ALA A 22 19.52 12.95 8.01
N GLU A 23 18.25 13.18 7.70
CA GLU A 23 17.15 12.24 7.93
C GLU A 23 17.39 10.89 7.23
N TYR A 24 18.07 10.89 6.07
CA TYR A 24 18.32 9.70 5.26
C TYR A 24 19.77 9.22 5.32
N GLN A 25 20.62 9.86 6.14
CA GLN A 25 22.09 9.65 6.11
C GLN A 25 22.65 9.73 4.68
N ALA A 26 22.19 10.70 3.91
CA ALA A 26 22.46 10.82 2.49
C ALA A 26 23.00 12.21 2.14
N VAL A 27 23.52 12.31 0.92
CA VAL A 27 23.80 13.59 0.26
C VAL A 27 22.93 13.68 -1.00
N GLY A 28 22.19 14.77 -1.11
CA GLY A 28 21.40 15.09 -2.29
C GLY A 28 22.19 15.89 -3.31
N TYR A 29 22.09 15.52 -4.59
CA TYR A 29 22.70 16.24 -5.72
C TYR A 29 21.62 16.52 -6.76
N ARG A 30 21.46 17.78 -7.15
CA ARG A 30 20.54 18.18 -8.21
C ARG A 30 21.33 18.60 -9.44
N PHE A 31 21.16 17.87 -10.53
CA PHE A 31 21.74 18.14 -11.83
C PHE A 31 20.66 18.61 -12.81
N VAL A 32 21.07 19.50 -13.74
CA VAL A 32 20.22 19.94 -14.85
C VAL A 32 21.00 19.74 -16.15
N HIS A 33 20.42 19.00 -17.08
CA HIS A 33 20.97 18.76 -18.41
C HIS A 33 20.72 19.95 -19.35
N ALA A 34 21.55 20.10 -20.36
CA ALA A 34 21.38 21.13 -21.40
C ALA A 34 20.01 21.07 -22.12
N SER A 35 19.37 19.89 -22.19
CA SER A 35 18.03 19.71 -22.74
C SER A 35 16.88 20.13 -21.81
N GLY A 36 17.20 20.48 -20.55
CA GLY A 36 16.21 20.85 -19.52
C GLY A 36 15.83 19.72 -18.56
N MET A 37 16.24 18.47 -18.79
CA MET A 37 16.00 17.36 -17.86
C MET A 37 16.66 17.61 -16.51
N GLU A 38 15.93 17.37 -15.42
CA GLU A 38 16.47 17.41 -14.07
C GLU A 38 16.69 16.00 -13.50
N VAL A 39 17.84 15.81 -12.83
CA VAL A 39 18.16 14.55 -12.12
C VAL A 39 18.51 14.87 -10.68
N CYS A 40 17.87 14.18 -9.75
CA CYS A 40 18.16 14.25 -8.32
C CYS A 40 18.73 12.91 -7.85
N PHE A 41 19.98 12.92 -7.38
CA PHE A 41 20.54 11.78 -6.67
C PHE A 41 20.39 11.98 -5.16
N VAL A 42 19.98 10.94 -4.47
CA VAL A 42 20.01 10.81 -3.01
C VAL A 42 20.97 9.67 -2.71
N GLU A 43 22.24 10.02 -2.55
CA GLU A 43 23.34 9.08 -2.40
C GLU A 43 23.54 8.70 -0.92
N ASN A 44 23.51 7.41 -0.65
CA ASN A 44 23.86 6.83 0.64
C ASN A 44 24.46 5.42 0.47
N GLY A 45 24.66 4.71 1.58
CA GLY A 45 25.24 3.34 1.56
C GLY A 45 24.22 2.22 1.37
N ASP A 46 22.96 2.53 1.02
CA ASP A 46 21.93 1.51 0.81
C ASP A 46 22.18 0.74 -0.48
N ASN A 47 22.15 -0.59 -0.39
CA ASN A 47 22.30 -1.45 -1.56
C ASN A 47 21.01 -1.59 -2.35
N GLU A 48 19.86 -1.25 -1.78
CA GLU A 48 18.61 -1.17 -2.53
C GLU A 48 18.60 0.12 -3.36
N GLN A 49 18.98 -0.02 -4.62
CA GLN A 49 18.99 1.08 -5.57
C GLN A 49 17.62 1.29 -6.17
N PHE A 50 17.21 2.54 -6.32
CA PHE A 50 15.89 2.91 -6.82
C PHE A 50 16.02 4.04 -7.85
N PHE A 51 15.20 4.01 -8.89
CA PHE A 51 14.99 5.15 -9.78
C PHE A 51 13.52 5.40 -10.04
N SER A 52 13.22 6.65 -10.39
CA SER A 52 11.87 7.04 -10.82
C SER A 52 11.94 8.17 -11.84
N PHE A 53 11.38 7.94 -13.03
CA PHE A 53 11.09 8.99 -14.01
C PHE A 53 9.69 9.53 -13.75
N VAL A 54 9.57 10.84 -13.65
CA VAL A 54 8.31 11.55 -13.44
C VAL A 54 8.10 12.54 -14.58
N PHE A 55 6.96 12.43 -15.25
CA PHE A 55 6.52 13.37 -16.27
C PHE A 55 5.24 14.07 -15.82
N ARG A 56 5.12 15.36 -16.08
CA ARG A 56 3.84 16.06 -15.94
C ARG A 56 2.95 15.69 -17.12
N THR A 57 1.80 15.08 -16.83
CA THR A 57 0.84 14.57 -17.83
C THR A 57 -0.55 15.08 -17.49
N LEU A 58 -0.79 16.35 -17.83
CA LEU A 58 -2.05 17.04 -17.53
C LEU A 58 -3.16 16.55 -18.47
N PRO A 59 -4.24 15.90 -17.97
CA PRO A 59 -5.37 15.54 -18.80
C PRO A 59 -6.13 16.80 -19.25
N GLU A 60 -6.61 16.78 -20.50
CA GLU A 60 -7.43 17.82 -21.10
C GLU A 60 -8.87 17.35 -21.36
N ASP A 61 -9.11 16.06 -21.20
CA ASP A 61 -10.38 15.36 -21.36
C ASP A 61 -10.40 14.06 -20.54
N ASP A 62 -11.52 13.33 -20.59
CA ASP A 62 -11.70 12.06 -19.88
C ASP A 62 -11.28 10.83 -20.72
N THR A 63 -10.49 10.99 -21.79
CA THR A 63 -10.10 9.85 -22.67
C THR A 63 -9.04 8.93 -22.05
N GLY A 64 -8.43 9.31 -20.93
CA GLY A 64 -7.41 8.50 -20.27
C GLY A 64 -6.10 8.35 -21.06
N VAL A 65 -5.83 9.29 -21.96
CA VAL A 65 -4.64 9.22 -22.83
C VAL A 65 -3.33 9.09 -22.05
N ALA A 66 -3.24 9.68 -20.86
CA ALA A 66 -2.06 9.59 -20.01
C ALA A 66 -1.84 8.14 -19.49
N HIS A 67 -2.92 7.47 -19.07
CA HIS A 67 -2.90 6.09 -18.60
C HIS A 67 -2.61 5.09 -19.72
N ILE A 68 -3.26 5.29 -20.88
CA ILE A 68 -2.99 4.46 -22.07
C ILE A 68 -1.53 4.61 -22.52
N LEU A 69 -0.94 5.81 -22.42
CA LEU A 69 0.49 6.02 -22.70
C LEU A 69 1.39 5.38 -21.64
N GLU A 70 1.00 5.38 -20.37
CA GLU A 70 1.72 4.68 -19.33
C GLU A 70 1.95 3.21 -19.73
N HIS A 71 0.90 2.48 -20.07
CA HIS A 71 0.99 1.09 -20.53
C HIS A 71 1.77 0.97 -21.85
N SER A 72 1.44 1.81 -22.82
CA SER A 72 1.96 1.69 -24.19
C SER A 72 3.44 2.02 -24.32
N THR A 73 3.99 2.94 -23.52
CA THR A 73 5.42 3.28 -23.57
C THR A 73 6.26 2.07 -23.13
N LEU A 74 5.77 1.27 -22.21
CA LEU A 74 6.45 0.06 -21.71
C LEU A 74 6.31 -1.15 -22.65
N SER A 75 5.52 -1.03 -23.73
CA SER A 75 5.25 -2.11 -24.69
C SER A 75 6.17 -2.07 -25.92
N GLY A 76 7.47 -1.94 -25.69
CA GLY A 76 8.51 -2.00 -26.71
C GLY A 76 9.06 -0.65 -27.14
N SER A 77 10.37 -0.63 -27.34
CA SER A 77 11.14 0.57 -27.62
C SER A 77 12.16 0.35 -28.76
N ARG A 78 12.87 1.39 -29.17
CA ARG A 78 13.78 1.32 -30.32
C ARG A 78 14.87 0.29 -30.16
N ARG A 79 15.47 0.19 -28.95
CA ARG A 79 16.53 -0.79 -28.65
C ARG A 79 15.98 -2.14 -28.22
N TYR A 80 14.79 -2.15 -27.66
CA TYR A 80 14.11 -3.30 -27.11
C TYR A 80 12.75 -3.48 -27.77
N PRO A 81 12.70 -3.89 -29.06
CA PRO A 81 11.46 -3.95 -29.83
C PRO A 81 10.58 -5.18 -29.54
N VAL A 82 10.64 -5.69 -28.33
CA VAL A 82 9.84 -6.79 -27.80
C VAL A 82 8.40 -6.35 -27.61
N HIS A 83 7.43 -7.27 -27.73
CA HIS A 83 6.02 -6.94 -27.52
C HIS A 83 5.73 -6.53 -26.08
N ASP A 84 6.26 -7.29 -25.14
CA ASP A 84 6.07 -7.02 -23.72
C ASP A 84 7.41 -7.18 -22.96
N PRO A 85 8.26 -6.14 -23.02
CA PRO A 85 9.53 -6.12 -22.30
C PRO A 85 9.33 -6.08 -20.79
N PHE A 86 8.26 -5.45 -20.28
CA PHE A 86 7.99 -5.28 -18.87
C PHE A 86 7.78 -6.64 -18.17
N ILE A 87 6.84 -7.47 -18.67
CA ILE A 87 6.61 -8.81 -18.13
C ILE A 87 7.84 -9.72 -18.31
N THR A 88 8.58 -9.54 -19.39
CA THR A 88 9.82 -10.33 -19.63
C THR A 88 10.91 -9.97 -18.63
N LEU A 89 11.06 -8.68 -18.29
CA LEU A 89 11.99 -8.22 -17.26
C LEU A 89 11.57 -8.70 -15.89
N ASP A 90 10.30 -8.56 -15.51
CA ASP A 90 9.80 -9.00 -14.21
C ASP A 90 10.14 -10.49 -13.93
N LYS A 91 10.06 -11.33 -14.96
CA LYS A 91 10.41 -12.75 -14.86
C LYS A 91 11.92 -13.03 -14.79
N SER A 92 12.77 -12.12 -15.20
CA SER A 92 14.22 -12.30 -15.35
C SER A 92 15.08 -11.39 -14.48
N SER A 93 14.47 -10.50 -13.72
CA SER A 93 15.06 -9.54 -12.79
C SER A 93 15.00 -10.07 -11.35
N VAL A 94 15.82 -9.47 -10.47
CA VAL A 94 15.75 -9.61 -9.01
C VAL A 94 15.21 -8.33 -8.38
N ASN A 95 14.39 -7.61 -9.11
CA ASN A 95 13.77 -6.38 -8.63
C ASN A 95 13.05 -6.60 -7.29
N THR A 96 13.07 -5.60 -6.44
CA THR A 96 12.28 -5.55 -5.20
C THR A 96 10.98 -4.77 -5.41
N TYR A 97 10.96 -3.93 -6.44
CA TYR A 97 9.77 -3.18 -6.85
C TYR A 97 9.90 -2.77 -8.32
N MET A 98 8.84 -2.94 -9.10
CA MET A 98 8.76 -2.50 -10.49
C MET A 98 7.32 -2.10 -10.80
N ASN A 99 7.11 -0.85 -11.23
CA ASN A 99 5.76 -0.34 -11.49
C ASN A 99 5.78 0.90 -12.42
N ALA A 100 4.58 1.28 -12.85
CA ALA A 100 4.25 2.60 -13.38
C ALA A 100 2.92 3.06 -12.77
N MET A 101 2.68 4.37 -12.68
CA MET A 101 1.50 4.93 -12.03
C MET A 101 1.08 6.24 -12.69
N THR A 102 -0.18 6.34 -13.06
CA THR A 102 -0.79 7.58 -13.55
C THR A 102 -1.57 8.27 -12.45
N TYR A 103 -1.13 9.46 -12.08
CA TYR A 103 -1.77 10.37 -11.15
C TYR A 103 -2.60 11.43 -11.87
N PRO A 104 -3.40 12.23 -11.19
CA PRO A 104 -4.24 13.26 -11.83
C PRO A 104 -3.48 14.30 -12.67
N ASP A 105 -2.17 14.49 -12.44
CA ASP A 105 -1.37 15.52 -13.11
C ASP A 105 0.03 15.06 -13.52
N LYS A 106 0.39 13.82 -13.27
CA LYS A 106 1.72 13.25 -13.54
C LYS A 106 1.66 11.75 -13.78
N THR A 107 2.65 11.25 -14.52
CA THR A 107 2.88 9.79 -14.67
C THR A 107 4.28 9.45 -14.19
N ILE A 108 4.40 8.39 -13.42
CA ILE A 108 5.60 7.95 -12.74
C ILE A 108 5.98 6.55 -13.20
N TYR A 109 7.25 6.34 -13.55
CA TYR A 109 7.82 5.06 -13.96
C TYR A 109 9.00 4.74 -13.06
N LEU A 110 8.97 3.62 -12.37
CA LEU A 110 9.91 3.37 -11.28
C LEU A 110 10.25 1.90 -11.12
N ALA A 111 11.48 1.65 -10.66
CA ALA A 111 11.91 0.32 -10.24
C ALA A 111 13.00 0.40 -9.17
N SER A 112 13.19 -0.70 -8.44
CA SER A 112 14.28 -0.90 -7.51
C SER A 112 14.88 -2.29 -7.62
N SER A 113 16.19 -2.37 -7.35
CA SER A 113 16.90 -3.64 -7.27
C SER A 113 18.08 -3.54 -6.30
N PRO A 114 18.35 -4.60 -5.51
CA PRO A 114 19.52 -4.66 -4.65
C PRO A 114 20.80 -5.04 -5.42
N LEU A 115 20.69 -5.37 -6.70
CA LEU A 115 21.81 -5.79 -7.54
C LEU A 115 22.15 -4.71 -8.56
N PRO A 116 23.35 -4.09 -8.51
CA PRO A 116 23.70 -2.97 -9.38
C PRO A 116 23.56 -3.25 -10.88
N LYS A 117 23.88 -4.46 -11.34
CA LYS A 117 23.69 -4.83 -12.74
C LYS A 117 22.23 -4.90 -13.15
N ASP A 118 21.37 -5.39 -12.29
CA ASP A 118 19.94 -5.45 -12.53
C ASP A 118 19.30 -4.06 -12.53
N PHE A 119 19.71 -3.22 -11.58
CA PHE A 119 19.34 -1.81 -11.55
C PHE A 119 19.70 -1.09 -12.87
N ASP A 120 20.94 -1.26 -13.34
CA ASP A 120 21.39 -0.69 -14.62
C ASP A 120 20.56 -1.19 -15.80
N ASN A 121 20.22 -2.49 -15.83
CA ASN A 121 19.40 -3.08 -16.85
C ASN A 121 17.98 -2.49 -16.86
N LEU A 122 17.35 -2.40 -15.70
CA LEU A 122 16.03 -1.81 -15.53
C LEU A 122 16.03 -0.33 -15.94
N LEU A 123 16.99 0.45 -15.44
CA LEU A 123 17.11 1.87 -15.78
C LEU A 123 17.27 2.10 -17.30
N ASP A 124 18.10 1.28 -17.96
CA ASP A 124 18.33 1.39 -19.41
C ASP A 124 17.06 1.06 -20.22
N VAL A 125 16.34 -0.01 -19.84
CA VAL A 125 15.10 -0.38 -20.54
C VAL A 125 14.01 0.66 -20.32
N TYR A 126 13.82 1.14 -19.09
CA TYR A 126 12.85 2.20 -18.80
C TYR A 126 13.18 3.51 -19.53
N ALA A 127 14.46 3.92 -19.56
CA ALA A 127 14.87 5.11 -20.29
C ALA A 127 14.60 4.97 -21.79
N ASP A 128 14.90 3.81 -22.41
CA ASP A 128 14.60 3.59 -23.83
C ASP A 128 13.09 3.58 -24.12
N ALA A 129 12.33 2.96 -23.22
CA ALA A 129 10.87 2.94 -23.28
C ALA A 129 10.23 4.33 -23.24
N LEU A 130 10.79 5.24 -22.43
CA LEU A 130 10.24 6.58 -22.23
C LEU A 130 10.69 7.60 -23.29
N PHE A 131 11.96 7.54 -23.72
CA PHE A 131 12.53 8.48 -24.68
C PHE A 131 12.50 8.01 -26.14
N ALA A 132 12.31 6.71 -26.36
CA ALA A 132 12.29 6.13 -27.69
C ALA A 132 11.28 4.98 -27.86
N PRO A 133 10.02 5.09 -27.33
CA PRO A 133 9.02 4.03 -27.49
C PRO A 133 8.67 3.85 -28.96
N LEU A 134 8.24 2.65 -29.33
CA LEU A 134 7.78 2.37 -30.67
C LEU A 134 6.40 2.92 -30.96
N LEU A 135 5.55 3.01 -29.95
CA LEU A 135 4.16 3.49 -30.04
C LEU A 135 3.46 2.90 -31.28
N ARG A 136 3.41 1.56 -31.37
CA ARG A 136 2.74 0.86 -32.47
C ARG A 136 1.23 1.09 -32.41
N ARG A 137 0.57 1.08 -33.56
CA ARG A 137 -0.88 1.18 -33.56
C ARG A 137 -1.54 -0.01 -32.89
N GLU A 138 -0.98 -1.20 -33.05
CA GLU A 138 -1.44 -2.41 -32.42
C GLU A 138 -1.30 -2.35 -30.89
N THR A 139 -0.24 -1.77 -30.38
CA THR A 139 -0.06 -1.52 -28.92
C THR A 139 -1.13 -0.57 -28.39
N PHE A 140 -1.42 0.54 -29.12
CA PHE A 140 -2.51 1.43 -28.75
C PHE A 140 -3.87 0.71 -28.73
N GLU A 141 -4.12 -0.18 -29.70
CA GLU A 141 -5.34 -1.00 -29.80
C GLU A 141 -5.42 -2.05 -28.68
N GLN A 142 -4.30 -2.59 -28.24
CA GLN A 142 -4.20 -3.55 -27.14
C GLN A 142 -4.37 -2.90 -25.78
N GLU A 143 -3.54 -1.90 -25.49
CA GLU A 143 -3.47 -1.27 -24.17
C GLU A 143 -4.61 -0.26 -23.97
N GLY A 144 -4.97 0.50 -25.00
CA GLY A 144 -6.00 1.52 -24.92
C GLY A 144 -7.39 0.94 -25.18
N VAL A 145 -7.80 1.00 -26.45
CA VAL A 145 -9.13 0.54 -26.87
C VAL A 145 -9.18 0.20 -28.36
N ARG A 146 -9.91 -0.86 -28.69
CA ARG A 146 -10.24 -1.24 -30.07
C ARG A 146 -11.69 -1.66 -30.17
N LEU A 147 -12.25 -1.49 -31.37
CA LEU A 147 -13.57 -1.99 -31.71
C LEU A 147 -13.45 -3.40 -32.30
N VAL A 148 -14.19 -4.35 -31.76
CA VAL A 148 -14.24 -5.74 -32.25
C VAL A 148 -15.56 -5.97 -32.97
N ASP A 149 -15.52 -6.40 -34.24
CA ASP A 149 -16.71 -6.80 -34.98
C ASP A 149 -17.06 -8.27 -34.67
N ASP A 150 -18.04 -8.48 -33.85
CA ASP A 150 -18.60 -9.77 -33.43
C ASP A 150 -19.74 -10.26 -34.34
N GLY A 151 -20.08 -9.48 -35.37
CA GLY A 151 -21.23 -9.75 -36.27
C GLY A 151 -22.60 -9.47 -35.62
N LYS A 152 -22.66 -8.91 -34.40
CA LYS A 152 -23.90 -8.61 -33.65
C LYS A 152 -24.05 -7.14 -33.26
N GLY A 153 -23.14 -6.28 -33.68
CA GLY A 153 -23.17 -4.86 -33.38
C GLY A 153 -21.84 -4.30 -32.87
N GLY A 154 -20.86 -5.19 -32.67
CA GLY A 154 -19.54 -4.86 -32.16
C GLY A 154 -19.50 -4.59 -30.67
N HIS A 155 -18.30 -4.64 -30.13
CA HIS A 155 -18.04 -4.26 -28.74
C HIS A 155 -16.61 -3.70 -28.61
N TRP A 156 -16.36 -3.02 -27.48
CA TRP A 156 -15.07 -2.44 -27.19
C TRP A 156 -14.21 -3.38 -26.34
N GLU A 157 -12.92 -3.45 -26.62
CA GLU A 157 -11.91 -4.15 -25.84
C GLU A 157 -10.64 -3.31 -25.71
N GLY A 158 -9.87 -3.56 -24.66
CA GLY A 158 -8.58 -2.92 -24.39
C GLY A 158 -8.23 -3.11 -22.92
N VAL A 159 -6.93 -3.11 -22.59
CA VAL A 159 -6.49 -3.35 -21.21
C VAL A 159 -6.98 -2.20 -20.30
N VAL A 160 -6.59 -0.97 -20.59
CA VAL A 160 -7.01 0.21 -19.82
C VAL A 160 -8.52 0.43 -19.87
N PHE A 161 -9.16 0.21 -21.04
CA PHE A 161 -10.62 0.27 -21.13
C PHE A 161 -11.32 -0.68 -20.14
N ASN A 162 -10.89 -1.93 -20.08
CA ASN A 162 -11.48 -2.94 -19.19
C ASN A 162 -11.17 -2.65 -17.71
N GLU A 163 -9.96 -2.18 -17.40
CA GLU A 163 -9.57 -1.77 -16.06
C GLU A 163 -10.42 -0.60 -15.58
N MET A 164 -10.54 0.43 -16.41
CA MET A 164 -11.34 1.60 -16.07
C MET A 164 -12.82 1.33 -16.05
N LEU A 165 -13.31 0.35 -16.81
CA LEU A 165 -14.70 -0.10 -16.71
C LEU A 165 -15.00 -0.68 -15.31
N GLY A 166 -14.05 -1.40 -14.72
CA GLY A 166 -14.12 -1.84 -13.32
C GLY A 166 -14.10 -0.68 -12.33
N SER A 167 -13.08 0.16 -12.42
CA SER A 167 -12.87 1.31 -11.52
C SER A 167 -13.97 2.37 -11.62
N ALA A 168 -14.51 2.63 -12.82
CA ALA A 168 -15.59 3.61 -13.02
C ALA A 168 -16.88 3.20 -12.32
N ASN A 169 -17.06 1.93 -12.02
CA ASN A 169 -18.24 1.36 -11.39
C ASN A 169 -18.09 1.20 -9.87
N ASP A 170 -16.90 1.49 -9.32
CA ASP A 170 -16.69 1.50 -7.89
C ASP A 170 -17.32 2.74 -7.24
N HIS A 171 -18.10 2.52 -6.19
CA HIS A 171 -18.89 3.57 -5.52
C HIS A 171 -18.00 4.65 -4.90
N ASP A 172 -16.95 4.25 -4.20
CA ASP A 172 -16.07 5.17 -3.48
C ASP A 172 -15.18 5.96 -4.46
N SER A 173 -14.73 5.33 -5.56
CA SER A 173 -14.07 6.02 -6.67
C SER A 173 -14.96 7.10 -7.31
N ILE A 174 -16.26 6.88 -7.42
CA ILE A 174 -17.22 7.89 -7.91
C ILE A 174 -17.33 9.06 -6.92
N VAL A 175 -17.26 8.80 -5.61
CA VAL A 175 -17.22 9.86 -4.59
C VAL A 175 -15.98 10.74 -4.77
N ALA A 176 -14.79 10.14 -4.80
CA ALA A 176 -13.52 10.87 -4.93
C ALA A 176 -13.47 11.74 -6.19
N ARG A 177 -13.83 11.16 -7.35
CA ARG A 177 -13.93 11.89 -8.62
C ARG A 177 -14.96 13.02 -8.59
N GLY A 178 -16.13 12.75 -7.99
CA GLY A 178 -17.19 13.72 -7.85
C GLY A 178 -16.76 14.95 -7.06
N VAL A 179 -16.02 14.74 -5.97
CA VAL A 179 -15.44 15.83 -5.16
C VAL A 179 -14.40 16.61 -5.95
N SER A 180 -13.40 15.93 -6.53
CA SER A 180 -12.31 16.59 -7.28
C SER A 180 -12.83 17.42 -8.46
N ARG A 181 -13.68 16.85 -9.29
CA ARG A 181 -14.32 17.54 -10.43
C ARG A 181 -15.12 18.77 -10.02
N SER A 182 -15.78 18.68 -8.87
CA SER A 182 -16.64 19.79 -8.40
C SER A 182 -15.86 20.89 -7.70
N LEU A 183 -14.77 20.58 -7.04
CA LEU A 183 -13.88 21.57 -6.40
C LEU A 183 -13.00 22.30 -7.44
N PHE A 184 -12.57 21.61 -8.51
CA PHE A 184 -11.57 22.11 -9.45
C PHE A 184 -12.05 22.11 -10.91
N PRO A 185 -13.24 22.67 -11.21
CA PRO A 185 -13.91 22.48 -12.51
C PRO A 185 -13.20 23.12 -13.71
N ASP A 186 -12.29 24.06 -13.49
CA ASP A 186 -11.53 24.77 -14.52
C ASP A 186 -10.05 24.35 -14.61
N THR A 187 -9.71 23.20 -14.04
CA THR A 187 -8.34 22.66 -14.00
C THR A 187 -8.29 21.27 -14.64
N CYS A 188 -7.09 20.69 -14.76
CA CYS A 188 -6.92 19.29 -15.18
C CYS A 188 -7.63 18.28 -14.24
N TYR A 189 -7.87 18.65 -12.99
CA TYR A 189 -8.56 17.80 -12.00
C TYR A 189 -10.07 17.69 -12.21
N ALA A 190 -10.63 18.43 -13.18
CA ALA A 190 -11.99 18.23 -13.68
C ALA A 190 -12.12 16.93 -14.49
N TYR A 191 -11.01 16.35 -14.92
CA TYR A 191 -10.95 15.17 -15.77
C TYR A 191 -10.41 13.96 -15.04
N GLU A 192 -10.75 12.77 -15.53
CA GLU A 192 -10.26 11.49 -15.05
C GLU A 192 -8.99 11.11 -15.82
N SER A 193 -7.82 11.18 -15.19
CA SER A 193 -6.54 10.86 -15.82
C SER A 193 -6.45 9.39 -16.24
N GLY A 194 -7.09 8.49 -15.49
CA GLY A 194 -7.22 7.08 -15.84
C GLY A 194 -8.13 6.83 -17.02
N GLY A 195 -9.07 7.73 -17.27
CA GLY A 195 -10.06 7.67 -18.34
C GLY A 195 -11.44 7.21 -17.90
N ASN A 196 -12.47 7.81 -18.50
CA ASN A 196 -13.84 7.34 -18.36
C ASN A 196 -14.15 6.35 -19.50
N PRO A 197 -14.67 5.14 -19.27
CA PRO A 197 -14.93 4.16 -20.32
C PRO A 197 -15.74 4.70 -21.51
N ILE A 198 -16.71 5.58 -21.24
CA ILE A 198 -17.52 6.23 -22.29
C ILE A 198 -16.67 7.16 -23.16
N SER A 199 -15.65 7.78 -22.59
CA SER A 199 -14.76 8.73 -23.29
C SER A 199 -13.52 8.08 -23.89
N ILE A 200 -13.01 6.99 -23.26
CA ILE A 200 -11.84 6.25 -23.76
C ILE A 200 -12.04 5.81 -25.21
N VAL A 201 -13.27 5.39 -25.57
CA VAL A 201 -13.59 4.91 -26.93
C VAL A 201 -13.54 6.01 -27.99
N ASP A 202 -13.47 7.28 -27.61
CA ASP A 202 -13.35 8.43 -28.51
C ASP A 202 -11.88 8.86 -28.73
N LEU A 203 -10.91 8.23 -28.05
CA LEU A 203 -9.50 8.58 -28.19
C LEU A 203 -8.97 8.21 -29.58
N SER A 204 -8.50 9.19 -30.33
CA SER A 204 -7.89 8.97 -31.63
C SER A 204 -6.40 8.66 -31.54
N TRP A 205 -5.91 7.89 -32.49
CA TRP A 205 -4.48 7.60 -32.67
C TRP A 205 -3.61 8.87 -32.81
N GLU A 206 -4.12 9.89 -33.48
CA GLU A 206 -3.45 11.17 -33.69
C GLU A 206 -3.31 11.91 -32.36
N ARG A 207 -4.36 11.96 -31.55
CA ARG A 207 -4.37 12.61 -30.23
C ARG A 207 -3.42 11.89 -29.27
N TYR A 208 -3.44 10.55 -29.26
CA TYR A 208 -2.51 9.73 -28.48
C TYR A 208 -1.04 10.08 -28.81
N LYS A 209 -0.64 10.14 -30.07
CA LYS A 209 0.73 10.50 -30.47
C LYS A 209 1.07 11.96 -30.18
N GLU A 210 0.11 12.85 -30.31
CA GLU A 210 0.29 14.27 -29.98
C GLU A 210 0.56 14.46 -28.48
N PHE A 211 -0.19 13.77 -27.62
CA PHE A 211 -0.01 13.83 -26.17
C PHE A 211 1.39 13.35 -25.78
N TYR A 212 1.87 12.23 -26.33
CA TYR A 212 3.23 11.77 -26.09
C TYR A 212 4.26 12.84 -26.46
N ARG A 213 4.18 13.40 -27.67
CA ARG A 213 5.14 14.43 -28.12
C ARG A 213 5.17 15.67 -27.24
N ASN A 214 4.03 16.04 -26.69
CA ASN A 214 3.90 17.25 -25.88
C ASN A 214 4.33 17.03 -24.42
N HIS A 215 4.17 15.81 -23.87
CA HIS A 215 4.36 15.56 -22.44
C HIS A 215 5.65 14.77 -22.11
N TYR A 216 6.19 14.00 -23.05
CA TYR A 216 7.39 13.18 -22.80
C TYR A 216 8.70 13.83 -23.29
N ALA A 217 8.72 15.15 -23.39
CA ALA A 217 9.93 15.90 -23.68
C ALA A 217 10.91 15.88 -22.49
N SER A 218 12.22 15.93 -22.77
CA SER A 218 13.28 15.84 -21.76
C SER A 218 13.16 16.90 -20.65
N GLY A 219 12.85 18.15 -20.98
CA GLY A 219 12.68 19.20 -19.97
C GLY A 219 11.47 19.02 -19.05
N ASN A 220 10.49 18.21 -19.46
CA ASN A 220 9.36 17.83 -18.63
C ASN A 220 9.63 16.60 -17.76
N CYS A 221 10.83 15.99 -17.86
CA CYS A 221 11.23 14.81 -17.09
C CYS A 221 11.98 15.19 -15.81
N ARG A 222 11.61 14.54 -14.72
CA ARG A 222 12.32 14.53 -13.44
C ARG A 222 12.75 13.10 -13.13
N LEU A 223 14.05 12.90 -12.89
CA LEU A 223 14.58 11.58 -12.51
C LEU A 223 15.10 11.63 -11.08
N LEU A 224 14.51 10.85 -10.19
CA LEU A 224 15.06 10.57 -8.87
C LEU A 224 15.86 9.28 -8.92
N VAL A 225 17.05 9.29 -8.34
CA VAL A 225 17.90 8.11 -8.14
C VAL A 225 18.30 8.04 -6.67
N TYR A 226 18.06 6.90 -6.03
CA TYR A 226 18.35 6.69 -4.61
C TYR A 226 19.26 5.47 -4.42
N GLY A 227 20.13 5.52 -3.41
CA GLY A 227 20.98 4.42 -2.96
C GLY A 227 22.45 4.56 -3.39
N ASN A 228 23.21 3.48 -3.30
CA ASN A 228 24.63 3.43 -3.64
C ASN A 228 24.84 3.31 -5.16
N ASN A 229 24.72 4.43 -5.87
CA ASN A 229 24.73 4.48 -7.33
C ASN A 229 26.02 5.11 -7.88
N ASP A 230 26.42 4.72 -9.09
CA ASP A 230 27.44 5.42 -9.88
C ASP A 230 26.77 6.57 -10.69
N MET A 231 26.72 7.77 -10.08
CA MET A 231 26.14 8.96 -10.69
C MET A 231 26.72 9.27 -12.09
N ARG A 232 28.05 9.18 -12.24
CA ARG A 232 28.71 9.47 -13.52
C ARG A 232 28.26 8.52 -14.62
N LYS A 233 28.23 7.23 -14.34
CA LYS A 233 27.76 6.20 -15.28
C LYS A 233 26.32 6.45 -15.75
N ILE A 234 25.43 6.82 -14.81
CA ILE A 234 24.03 7.10 -15.12
C ILE A 234 23.92 8.36 -16.00
N LEU A 235 24.58 9.45 -15.63
CA LEU A 235 24.57 10.69 -16.40
C LEU A 235 25.16 10.51 -17.80
N ASP A 236 26.32 9.83 -17.93
CA ASP A 236 26.95 9.51 -19.19
C ASP A 236 26.03 8.67 -20.10
N MET A 237 25.34 7.68 -19.53
CA MET A 237 24.39 6.82 -20.26
C MET A 237 23.19 7.62 -20.79
N LEU A 238 22.58 8.45 -19.95
CA LEU A 238 21.43 9.27 -20.32
C LEU A 238 21.79 10.27 -21.41
N ASP A 239 22.92 10.99 -21.26
CA ASP A 239 23.38 11.92 -22.27
C ASP A 239 23.65 11.20 -23.60
N ALA A 240 24.55 10.21 -23.60
CA ALA A 240 25.03 9.56 -24.81
C ALA A 240 23.91 8.86 -25.61
N ARG A 241 22.86 8.41 -24.97
CA ARG A 241 21.82 7.62 -25.64
C ARG A 241 20.56 8.41 -26.00
N TYR A 242 20.20 9.41 -25.19
CA TYR A 242 18.88 10.04 -25.30
C TYR A 242 18.91 11.57 -25.34
N LEU A 243 19.90 12.22 -24.71
CA LEU A 243 19.84 13.65 -24.45
C LEU A 243 20.85 14.48 -25.24
N HIS A 244 21.91 13.88 -25.78
CA HIS A 244 23.01 14.61 -26.43
C HIS A 244 22.55 15.57 -27.52
N ASP A 245 21.66 15.11 -28.38
CA ASP A 245 21.11 15.90 -29.50
C ASP A 245 19.67 16.39 -29.20
N ALA A 246 19.16 16.16 -27.95
CA ALA A 246 17.83 16.58 -27.60
C ALA A 246 17.74 18.10 -27.51
N PRO A 247 16.75 18.74 -28.14
CA PRO A 247 16.57 20.19 -28.01
C PRO A 247 16.25 20.57 -26.57
N HIS A 248 16.65 21.77 -26.19
CA HIS A 248 16.19 22.31 -24.90
C HIS A 248 14.67 22.50 -24.94
N THR A 249 14.03 21.99 -23.89
CA THR A 249 12.58 22.16 -23.67
C THR A 249 12.33 22.64 -22.26
N GLU A 250 11.40 23.54 -22.08
CA GLU A 250 10.95 23.98 -20.77
C GLU A 250 9.99 22.96 -20.16
N PRO A 251 9.96 22.80 -18.84
CA PRO A 251 8.95 21.98 -18.20
C PRO A 251 7.55 22.53 -18.44
N LEU A 252 6.57 21.65 -18.52
CA LEU A 252 5.17 22.07 -18.54
C LEU A 252 4.83 22.83 -17.25
N PRO A 253 3.99 23.87 -17.33
CA PRO A 253 3.61 24.66 -16.17
C PRO A 253 2.89 23.80 -15.13
N ALA A 254 3.04 24.15 -13.84
CA ALA A 254 2.26 23.56 -12.77
C ALA A 254 0.75 23.72 -13.04
N PRO A 255 -0.09 22.77 -12.61
CA PRO A 255 -1.53 22.95 -12.65
C PRO A 255 -1.91 24.27 -11.97
N ARG A 256 -2.79 25.03 -12.61
CA ARG A 256 -3.26 26.27 -12.00
C ARG A 256 -4.24 25.96 -10.86
N ARG A 257 -4.30 26.84 -9.89
CA ARG A 257 -5.36 26.79 -8.88
C ARG A 257 -6.71 27.12 -9.52
N SER A 258 -7.77 26.48 -9.06
CA SER A 258 -9.11 26.77 -9.54
C SER A 258 -9.53 28.20 -9.20
N THR A 259 -10.12 28.88 -10.19
CA THR A 259 -10.61 30.26 -10.08
C THR A 259 -12.10 30.38 -10.32
N THR A 260 -12.75 29.34 -10.84
CA THR A 260 -14.17 29.33 -11.22
C THR A 260 -14.89 28.17 -10.51
N TRP A 261 -14.95 28.23 -9.20
CA TRP A 261 -15.71 27.27 -8.40
C TRP A 261 -17.01 27.90 -7.87
N LYS A 262 -17.99 27.07 -7.56
CA LYS A 262 -19.26 27.51 -7.00
C LYS A 262 -19.20 27.39 -5.48
N PRO A 263 -19.39 28.52 -4.73
CA PRO A 263 -19.44 28.45 -3.27
C PRO A 263 -20.54 27.51 -2.76
N ASP A 264 -20.20 26.70 -1.76
CA ASP A 264 -21.12 25.74 -1.11
C ASP A 264 -21.90 24.89 -2.13
N ALA A 265 -21.18 24.38 -3.15
CA ALA A 265 -21.78 23.62 -4.23
C ALA A 265 -22.42 22.33 -3.72
N ARG A 266 -23.49 21.89 -4.39
CA ARG A 266 -24.17 20.63 -4.13
C ARG A 266 -24.30 19.87 -5.43
N VAL A 267 -23.78 18.66 -5.48
CA VAL A 267 -23.74 17.87 -6.70
C VAL A 267 -24.19 16.44 -6.37
N ARG A 268 -24.89 15.85 -7.32
CA ARG A 268 -25.35 14.48 -7.21
C ARG A 268 -24.80 13.66 -8.36
N PHE A 269 -24.24 12.52 -8.03
CA PHE A 269 -23.80 11.50 -8.99
C PHE A 269 -24.59 10.21 -8.77
N LEU A 270 -24.64 9.39 -9.81
CA LEU A 270 -25.21 8.05 -9.76
C LEU A 270 -24.07 7.03 -9.70
N ALA A 271 -24.32 5.92 -9.04
CA ALA A 271 -23.44 4.77 -8.96
C ALA A 271 -24.21 3.47 -9.25
N PRO A 272 -23.53 2.39 -9.61
CA PRO A 272 -24.18 1.08 -9.71
C PRO A 272 -24.82 0.68 -8.37
N LYS A 273 -25.99 0.05 -8.45
CA LYS A 273 -26.60 -0.58 -7.28
C LYS A 273 -26.10 -2.00 -7.13
N GLU A 274 -25.51 -2.31 -5.98
CA GLU A 274 -25.08 -3.67 -5.67
C GLU A 274 -26.27 -4.63 -5.53
N ALA A 275 -26.05 -5.90 -5.87
CA ALA A 275 -27.07 -6.94 -5.76
C ALA A 275 -27.42 -7.16 -4.27
N GLY A 276 -28.66 -6.86 -3.90
CA GLY A 276 -29.14 -6.94 -2.53
C GLY A 276 -29.03 -5.64 -1.70
N GLY A 277 -28.44 -4.58 -2.28
CA GLY A 277 -28.32 -3.26 -1.65
C GLY A 277 -29.68 -2.64 -1.31
N LYS A 278 -29.75 -1.99 -0.15
CA LYS A 278 -30.92 -1.28 0.35
C LYS A 278 -31.02 0.12 -0.29
N ARG A 279 -32.14 0.78 -0.15
CA ARG A 279 -32.35 2.14 -0.66
C ARG A 279 -31.48 3.20 0.05
N GLY A 280 -30.82 2.83 1.17
CA GLY A 280 -29.99 3.68 2.00
C GLY A 280 -28.47 3.55 1.75
N ASP A 281 -28.03 2.91 0.67
CA ASP A 281 -26.60 2.66 0.44
C ASP A 281 -25.90 3.83 -0.29
N ALA A 282 -26.41 5.06 -0.15
CA ALA A 282 -25.78 6.25 -0.72
C ALA A 282 -24.61 6.73 0.15
N SER A 283 -23.68 7.47 -0.47
CA SER A 283 -22.67 8.26 0.25
C SER A 283 -22.96 9.74 0.13
N VAL A 284 -22.76 10.48 1.22
CA VAL A 284 -22.84 11.94 1.26
C VAL A 284 -21.56 12.45 1.89
N VAL A 285 -20.74 13.16 1.08
CA VAL A 285 -19.41 13.62 1.48
C VAL A 285 -19.31 15.13 1.27
N LEU A 286 -18.84 15.82 2.28
CA LEU A 286 -18.46 17.23 2.22
C LEU A 286 -16.94 17.31 2.01
N GLY A 287 -16.54 18.00 0.93
CA GLY A 287 -15.13 18.18 0.57
C GLY A 287 -14.76 19.65 0.47
N TRP A 288 -13.56 20.02 0.88
CA TRP A 288 -12.99 21.36 0.81
C TRP A 288 -11.69 21.39 0.05
N ALA A 289 -11.47 22.40 -0.77
CA ALA A 289 -10.14 22.77 -1.22
C ALA A 289 -9.48 23.62 -0.13
N THR A 290 -8.24 23.28 0.24
CA THR A 290 -7.52 23.93 1.34
C THR A 290 -6.25 24.64 0.83
N GLU A 291 -5.11 24.43 1.48
CA GLU A 291 -3.83 25.04 1.13
C GLU A 291 -3.10 24.27 -0.01
N PRO A 292 -2.15 24.91 -0.69
CA PRO A 292 -1.34 24.22 -1.70
C PRO A 292 -0.54 23.05 -1.12
N ALA A 293 -0.43 21.98 -1.91
CA ALA A 293 0.32 20.77 -1.54
C ALA A 293 1.86 20.92 -1.68
N ASP A 294 2.37 22.11 -1.89
CA ASP A 294 3.79 22.44 -2.01
C ASP A 294 4.39 23.08 -0.74
N ASP A 295 3.59 23.21 0.33
CA ASP A 295 4.03 23.66 1.66
C ASP A 295 3.99 22.54 2.69
N SER A 296 5.17 22.06 3.09
CA SER A 296 5.31 20.93 4.00
C SER A 296 4.65 21.15 5.37
N LEU A 297 4.62 22.39 5.88
CA LEU A 297 3.95 22.68 7.17
C LEU A 297 2.43 22.51 7.03
N SER A 298 1.85 23.03 5.97
CA SER A 298 0.41 22.88 5.69
C SER A 298 0.03 21.41 5.49
N ILE A 299 0.85 20.62 4.77
CA ILE A 299 0.65 19.17 4.59
C ILE A 299 0.66 18.46 5.95
N LEU A 300 1.68 18.72 6.78
CA LEU A 300 1.80 18.08 8.10
C LEU A 300 0.68 18.52 9.05
N THR A 301 0.27 19.80 8.99
CA THR A 301 -0.84 20.34 9.79
C THR A 301 -2.14 19.62 9.44
N LEU A 302 -2.49 19.51 8.16
CA LEU A 302 -3.73 18.85 7.74
C LEU A 302 -3.70 17.35 8.03
N ASN A 303 -2.56 16.69 7.81
CA ASN A 303 -2.36 15.29 8.21
C ASN A 303 -2.62 15.09 9.71
N THR A 304 -2.08 15.98 10.54
CA THR A 304 -2.28 15.92 12.00
C THR A 304 -3.74 16.14 12.36
N ILE A 305 -4.44 17.06 11.68
CA ILE A 305 -5.89 17.29 11.89
C ILE A 305 -6.70 16.03 11.53
N VAL A 306 -6.40 15.39 10.39
CA VAL A 306 -7.06 14.13 10.02
C VAL A 306 -6.85 13.06 11.09
N ASP A 307 -5.62 12.92 11.57
CA ASP A 307 -5.26 11.98 12.62
C ASP A 307 -6.01 12.25 13.94
N LEU A 308 -6.12 13.52 14.32
CA LEU A 308 -6.82 13.95 15.54
C LEU A 308 -8.35 13.78 15.46
N LEU A 309 -8.92 13.89 14.25
CA LEU A 309 -10.37 13.94 14.08
C LEU A 309 -10.98 12.63 13.59
N LEU A 310 -10.24 11.82 12.79
CA LEU A 310 -10.81 10.75 11.98
C LEU A 310 -10.06 9.40 12.05
N ASP A 311 -8.91 9.29 12.71
CA ASP A 311 -8.06 8.07 12.68
C ASP A 311 -8.77 6.80 13.18
N ASP A 312 -9.67 6.94 14.14
CA ASP A 312 -10.45 5.82 14.69
C ASP A 312 -11.79 6.27 15.30
N PRO A 313 -12.69 5.31 15.63
CA PRO A 313 -14.02 5.60 16.18
C PRO A 313 -14.02 6.36 17.51
N SER A 314 -12.91 6.49 18.21
CA SER A 314 -12.81 7.30 19.44
C SER A 314 -12.47 8.77 19.17
N CYS A 315 -12.02 9.10 17.96
CA CYS A 315 -11.73 10.47 17.55
C CYS A 315 -13.00 11.33 17.50
N PRO A 316 -12.91 12.61 17.86
CA PRO A 316 -14.10 13.42 18.16
C PRO A 316 -15.05 13.58 16.98
N LEU A 317 -14.53 13.81 15.76
CA LEU A 317 -15.39 13.96 14.58
C LEU A 317 -15.96 12.59 14.15
N TYR A 318 -15.13 11.56 14.07
CA TYR A 318 -15.57 10.19 13.75
C TYR A 318 -16.73 9.77 14.67
N LYS A 319 -16.50 9.91 15.99
CA LYS A 319 -17.49 9.57 17.01
C LYS A 319 -18.79 10.37 16.86
N ALA A 320 -18.70 11.69 16.67
CA ALA A 320 -19.87 12.54 16.51
C ALA A 320 -20.73 12.14 15.30
N LEU A 321 -20.07 11.76 14.19
CA LEU A 321 -20.77 11.30 12.99
C LEU A 321 -21.49 9.97 13.22
N LEU A 322 -20.84 8.98 13.83
CA LEU A 322 -21.48 7.70 14.18
C LEU A 322 -22.63 7.86 15.17
N ASP A 323 -22.43 8.65 16.23
CA ASP A 323 -23.42 8.90 17.27
C ASP A 323 -24.66 9.63 16.72
N SER A 324 -24.56 10.31 15.58
CA SER A 324 -25.68 10.96 14.90
C SER A 324 -26.77 9.99 14.43
N GLY A 325 -26.42 8.72 14.20
CA GLY A 325 -27.30 7.70 13.67
C GLY A 325 -27.83 8.00 12.27
N LEU A 326 -27.13 8.83 11.48
CA LEU A 326 -27.54 9.20 10.12
C LEU A 326 -27.25 8.12 9.10
N ALA A 327 -26.18 7.33 9.33
CA ALA A 327 -25.63 6.36 8.39
C ALA A 327 -25.13 5.10 9.09
N GLU A 328 -24.75 4.10 8.32
CA GLU A 328 -24.17 2.86 8.83
C GLU A 328 -22.70 3.09 9.26
N ASP A 329 -21.95 3.92 8.50
CA ASP A 329 -20.55 4.25 8.80
C ASP A 329 -20.16 5.61 8.20
N ILE A 330 -18.94 6.08 8.49
CA ILE A 330 -18.32 7.19 7.77
C ILE A 330 -17.85 6.73 6.37
N SER A 331 -17.78 7.68 5.44
CA SER A 331 -17.24 7.38 4.11
C SER A 331 -15.75 6.99 4.20
N PRO A 332 -15.30 5.93 3.51
CA PRO A 332 -13.88 5.56 3.41
C PRO A 332 -13.01 6.68 2.81
N GLU A 333 -13.61 7.55 2.01
CA GLU A 333 -12.96 8.71 1.41
C GLU A 333 -12.73 9.86 2.41
N SER A 334 -13.15 9.71 3.68
CA SER A 334 -12.92 10.73 4.71
C SER A 334 -11.43 10.80 5.06
N GLY A 335 -10.85 11.99 4.94
CA GLY A 335 -9.43 12.22 5.19
C GLY A 335 -8.86 13.35 4.35
N MET A 336 -7.58 13.24 3.99
CA MET A 336 -6.87 14.21 3.18
C MET A 336 -6.42 13.61 1.84
N ILE A 337 -6.57 14.36 0.75
CA ILE A 337 -5.92 14.08 -0.52
C ILE A 337 -4.89 15.20 -0.77
N ALA A 338 -3.61 14.82 -0.90
CA ALA A 338 -2.50 15.74 -1.13
C ALA A 338 -1.85 15.60 -2.52
N ASP A 339 -2.37 14.71 -3.37
CA ASP A 339 -1.81 14.45 -4.71
C ASP A 339 -2.21 15.50 -5.76
N LEU A 340 -3.08 16.44 -5.39
CA LEU A 340 -3.53 17.56 -6.21
C LEU A 340 -2.71 18.81 -5.92
N ARG A 341 -2.84 19.84 -6.77
CA ARG A 341 -2.20 21.15 -6.58
C ARG A 341 -2.60 21.81 -5.26
N ASP A 342 -3.88 21.74 -4.92
CA ASP A 342 -4.41 22.15 -3.63
C ASP A 342 -4.87 20.91 -2.87
N MET A 343 -4.46 20.77 -1.60
CA MET A 343 -4.91 19.69 -0.74
C MET A 343 -6.42 19.76 -0.55
N THR A 344 -7.04 18.59 -0.43
CA THR A 344 -8.46 18.51 -0.08
C THR A 344 -8.65 17.82 1.25
N PHE A 345 -9.63 18.27 2.01
CA PHE A 345 -10.14 17.58 3.19
C PHE A 345 -11.54 17.08 2.88
N LEU A 346 -11.80 15.81 3.13
CA LEU A 346 -13.07 15.15 2.88
C LEU A 346 -13.60 14.54 4.17
N VAL A 347 -14.89 14.62 4.39
CA VAL A 347 -15.56 13.89 5.48
C VAL A 347 -17.02 13.65 5.13
N GLY A 348 -17.51 12.46 5.43
CA GLY A 348 -18.88 12.13 5.09
C GLY A 348 -19.37 10.79 5.60
N PHE A 349 -20.49 10.37 5.08
CA PHE A 349 -21.27 9.21 5.49
C PHE A 349 -21.38 8.20 4.35
N LYS A 350 -21.36 6.92 4.70
CA LYS A 350 -21.69 5.78 3.83
C LYS A 350 -22.89 5.02 4.42
N GLY A 351 -23.81 4.55 3.57
CA GLY A 351 -25.04 3.90 4.02
C GLY A 351 -26.06 4.90 4.59
N ILE A 352 -26.20 6.06 3.93
CA ILE A 352 -27.13 7.15 4.31
C ILE A 352 -28.31 7.26 3.33
N ASP A 353 -29.49 7.64 3.83
CA ASP A 353 -30.58 8.08 2.95
C ASP A 353 -30.19 9.40 2.25
N PRO A 354 -30.11 9.43 0.91
CA PRO A 354 -29.73 10.64 0.17
C PRO A 354 -30.66 11.83 0.39
N ALA A 355 -31.89 11.63 0.85
CA ALA A 355 -32.79 12.71 1.24
C ALA A 355 -32.33 13.46 2.51
N ARG A 356 -31.41 12.89 3.29
CA ARG A 356 -30.84 13.49 4.49
C ARG A 356 -29.52 14.23 4.25
N ALA A 357 -29.14 14.49 3.00
CA ALA A 357 -27.86 15.16 2.67
C ALA A 357 -27.69 16.51 3.38
N ASP A 358 -28.76 17.34 3.46
CA ASP A 358 -28.71 18.62 4.18
C ASP A 358 -28.55 18.46 5.69
N GLU A 359 -29.00 17.36 6.25
CA GLU A 359 -28.82 17.02 7.65
C GLU A 359 -27.39 16.54 7.91
N ALA A 360 -26.85 15.74 7.00
CA ALA A 360 -25.45 15.31 7.04
C ALA A 360 -24.48 16.50 7.06
N GLU A 361 -24.67 17.47 6.15
CA GLU A 361 -23.87 18.70 6.12
C GLU A 361 -23.95 19.46 7.45
N ARG A 362 -25.15 19.64 7.98
CA ARG A 362 -25.34 20.33 9.26
C ARG A 362 -24.67 19.61 10.41
N VAL A 363 -24.72 18.29 10.48
CA VAL A 363 -24.06 17.50 11.51
C VAL A 363 -22.54 17.62 11.41
N ILE A 364 -21.96 17.52 10.21
CA ILE A 364 -20.53 17.68 9.99
C ILE A 364 -20.05 19.05 10.46
N LEU A 365 -20.71 20.14 10.01
CA LEU A 365 -20.32 21.50 10.35
C LEU A 365 -20.51 21.79 11.83
N ALA A 366 -21.63 21.39 12.43
CA ALA A 366 -21.87 21.55 13.85
C ALA A 366 -20.86 20.77 14.71
N SER A 367 -20.46 19.58 14.29
CA SER A 367 -19.43 18.80 14.98
C SER A 367 -18.06 19.50 14.94
N LEU A 368 -17.67 20.05 13.80
CA LEU A 368 -16.45 20.84 13.68
C LEU A 368 -16.50 22.10 14.55
N GLU A 369 -17.64 22.82 14.55
CA GLU A 369 -17.84 23.99 15.43
C GLU A 369 -17.74 23.60 16.91
N GLN A 370 -18.35 22.51 17.33
CA GLN A 370 -18.29 22.01 18.69
C GLN A 370 -16.86 21.63 19.09
N ILE A 371 -16.12 20.94 18.23
CA ILE A 371 -14.70 20.59 18.46
C ILE A 371 -13.86 21.86 18.64
N CYS A 372 -14.07 22.88 17.81
CA CYS A 372 -13.38 24.15 17.98
C CYS A 372 -13.75 24.86 19.29
N GLN A 373 -15.01 24.78 19.74
CA GLN A 373 -15.43 25.38 21.01
C GLN A 373 -14.90 24.65 22.23
N GLU A 374 -14.92 23.32 22.23
CA GLU A 374 -14.44 22.48 23.33
C GLU A 374 -12.92 22.42 23.41
N GLY A 375 -12.25 22.58 22.26
CA GLY A 375 -10.81 22.48 22.08
C GLY A 375 -10.33 21.02 21.95
N ILE A 376 -9.20 20.84 21.28
CA ILE A 376 -8.54 19.55 21.09
C ILE A 376 -7.64 19.27 22.30
N GLY A 377 -7.82 18.12 22.93
CA GLY A 377 -7.07 17.75 24.14
C GLY A 377 -5.56 17.69 23.90
N ARG A 378 -4.78 18.30 24.78
CA ARG A 378 -3.31 18.34 24.68
C ARG A 378 -2.68 16.95 24.57
N GLU A 379 -3.19 15.98 25.31
CA GLU A 379 -2.70 14.59 25.27
C GLU A 379 -2.91 13.93 23.88
N ALA A 380 -4.02 14.23 23.20
CA ALA A 380 -4.28 13.75 21.84
C ALA A 380 -3.28 14.38 20.86
N ILE A 381 -3.01 15.69 20.98
CA ILE A 381 -2.03 16.41 20.16
C ILE A 381 -0.64 15.81 20.36
N GLU A 382 -0.18 15.61 21.58
CA GLU A 382 1.11 15.01 21.91
C GLU A 382 1.21 13.57 21.33
N SER A 383 0.14 12.78 21.41
CA SER A 383 0.08 11.43 20.83
C SER A 383 0.21 11.46 19.30
N SER A 384 -0.53 12.35 18.62
CA SER A 384 -0.47 12.49 17.17
C SER A 384 0.92 12.94 16.69
N LEU A 385 1.54 13.92 17.36
CA LEU A 385 2.90 14.37 17.03
C LEU A 385 3.95 13.27 17.25
N LYS A 386 3.84 12.46 18.30
CA LYS A 386 4.72 11.30 18.51
C LYS A 386 4.58 10.26 17.40
N ARG A 387 3.36 9.96 16.97
CA ARG A 387 3.11 9.07 15.82
C ARG A 387 3.68 9.64 14.53
N ALA A 388 3.49 10.93 14.27
CA ALA A 388 4.07 11.60 13.12
C ALA A 388 5.60 11.50 13.14
N ARG A 389 6.23 11.70 14.30
CA ARG A 389 7.68 11.56 14.49
C ARG A 389 8.13 10.12 14.26
N PHE A 390 7.41 9.13 14.77
CA PHE A 390 7.71 7.72 14.53
C PHE A 390 7.63 7.38 13.02
N LYS A 391 6.51 7.67 12.36
CA LYS A 391 6.33 7.43 10.91
C LYS A 391 7.40 8.11 10.05
N GLN A 392 7.86 9.28 10.50
CA GLN A 392 8.93 10.02 9.84
C GLN A 392 10.28 9.30 9.96
N GLN A 393 10.62 8.84 11.18
CA GLN A 393 11.90 8.19 11.50
C GLN A 393 11.93 6.73 11.04
N GLU A 394 10.78 6.10 10.83
CA GLU A 394 10.72 4.70 10.42
C GLU A 394 11.33 4.50 9.02
N ILE A 395 12.41 3.72 8.97
CA ILE A 395 13.11 3.37 7.73
C ILE A 395 12.69 2.00 7.18
N THR A 396 11.92 1.23 7.95
CA THR A 396 11.37 -0.06 7.54
C THR A 396 9.98 0.14 6.91
N GLY A 397 9.63 -0.70 5.97
CA GLY A 397 8.32 -0.63 5.33
C GLY A 397 8.14 -1.66 4.23
N SER A 398 6.92 -1.75 3.69
CA SER A 398 6.57 -2.63 2.57
C SER A 398 6.97 -2.09 1.21
N VAL A 399 7.45 -0.84 1.15
CA VAL A 399 7.86 -0.16 -0.09
C VAL A 399 9.30 0.31 0.02
N PRO A 400 10.04 0.38 -1.11
CA PRO A 400 11.41 0.89 -1.14
C PRO A 400 11.53 2.30 -0.55
N MET A 401 12.65 2.58 0.12
CA MET A 401 12.90 3.92 0.68
C MET A 401 12.91 5.00 -0.41
N GLY A 402 13.41 4.68 -1.61
CA GLY A 402 13.39 5.58 -2.75
C GLY A 402 11.97 6.03 -3.14
N LEU A 403 10.97 5.14 -3.06
CA LEU A 403 9.56 5.50 -3.31
C LEU A 403 9.01 6.43 -2.23
N ARG A 404 9.37 6.22 -0.97
CA ARG A 404 8.98 7.12 0.13
C ARG A 404 9.59 8.52 -0.04
N ILE A 405 10.85 8.60 -0.44
CA ILE A 405 11.52 9.88 -0.73
C ILE A 405 10.86 10.57 -1.92
N LEU A 406 10.54 9.80 -2.97
CA LEU A 406 9.83 10.33 -4.13
C LEU A 406 8.50 10.96 -3.75
N SER A 407 7.66 10.24 -2.99
CA SER A 407 6.33 10.72 -2.58
C SER A 407 6.41 12.03 -1.77
N ARG A 408 7.47 12.23 -1.01
CA ARG A 408 7.73 13.48 -0.27
C ARG A 408 8.25 14.61 -1.16
N SER A 409 9.11 14.30 -2.13
CA SER A 409 9.81 15.30 -2.95
C SER A 409 9.00 15.77 -4.16
N VAL A 410 8.15 14.92 -4.72
CA VAL A 410 7.53 15.12 -6.04
C VAL A 410 6.68 16.38 -6.11
N HIS A 411 5.93 16.71 -5.07
CA HIS A 411 5.06 17.90 -5.04
C HIS A 411 5.86 19.19 -5.17
N GLY A 412 6.80 19.44 -4.25
CA GLY A 412 7.65 20.62 -4.31
C GLY A 412 8.49 20.68 -5.59
N TRP A 413 8.99 19.53 -6.05
CA TRP A 413 9.80 19.47 -7.25
C TRP A 413 9.02 19.76 -8.54
N MET A 414 7.87 19.13 -8.70
CA MET A 414 7.00 19.39 -9.87
C MET A 414 6.47 20.82 -9.90
N ASP A 415 6.32 21.48 -8.75
CA ASP A 415 5.87 22.86 -8.65
C ASP A 415 7.00 23.90 -8.70
N GLY A 416 8.22 23.45 -9.04
CA GLY A 416 9.37 24.32 -9.33
C GLY A 416 10.17 24.76 -8.10
N LYS A 417 9.86 24.24 -6.89
CA LYS A 417 10.63 24.53 -5.66
C LYS A 417 11.91 23.68 -5.53
N GLY A 418 12.08 22.71 -6.44
CA GLY A 418 13.19 21.75 -6.42
C GLY A 418 12.95 20.51 -5.55
N PRO A 419 13.77 19.46 -5.74
CA PRO A 419 13.53 18.15 -5.15
C PRO A 419 13.63 18.12 -3.61
N PHE A 420 14.39 19.03 -3.01
CA PHE A 420 14.66 19.02 -1.57
C PHE A 420 13.68 19.86 -0.76
N ALA A 421 12.76 20.58 -1.41
CA ALA A 421 11.88 21.54 -0.72
C ALA A 421 10.93 20.86 0.28
N THR A 422 10.44 19.67 -0.04
CA THR A 422 9.48 18.92 0.77
C THR A 422 10.00 17.52 1.20
N MET A 423 11.27 17.23 0.91
CA MET A 423 11.85 15.88 1.12
C MET A 423 12.06 15.54 2.60
N GLU A 424 12.59 16.49 3.40
CA GLU A 424 12.86 16.30 4.82
C GLU A 424 11.65 16.75 5.65
N THR A 425 11.24 15.92 6.57
CA THR A 425 10.05 16.16 7.43
C THR A 425 10.40 16.48 8.87
N ALA A 426 11.61 16.12 9.37
CA ALA A 426 12.06 16.44 10.73
C ALA A 426 12.04 17.94 11.05
N PRO A 427 12.60 18.82 10.22
CA PRO A 427 12.57 20.25 10.47
C PRO A 427 11.15 20.82 10.47
N VAL A 428 10.26 20.20 9.68
CA VAL A 428 8.86 20.64 9.56
C VAL A 428 8.07 20.29 10.82
N LEU A 429 8.32 19.08 11.38
CA LEU A 429 7.69 18.68 12.65
C LEU A 429 8.13 19.59 13.82
N ASP A 430 9.44 19.92 13.89
CA ASP A 430 9.95 20.86 14.89
C ASP A 430 9.35 22.28 14.71
N LEU A 431 9.04 22.66 13.46
CA LEU A 431 8.35 23.93 13.18
C LEU A 431 6.89 23.87 13.63
N LEU A 432 6.18 22.78 13.36
CA LEU A 432 4.79 22.59 13.81
C LEU A 432 4.69 22.63 15.33
N GLU A 433 5.60 21.96 16.05
CA GLU A 433 5.65 22.01 17.52
C GLU A 433 5.85 23.45 18.04
N LYS A 434 6.68 24.25 17.36
CA LYS A 434 6.87 25.67 17.71
C LYS A 434 5.62 26.51 17.44
N GLU A 435 4.91 26.28 16.37
CA GLU A 435 3.66 26.99 16.07
C GLU A 435 2.57 26.64 17.09
N ILE A 436 2.44 25.36 17.47
CA ILE A 436 1.53 24.90 18.54
C ILE A 436 1.91 25.54 19.90
N ALA A 437 3.21 25.67 20.19
CA ALA A 437 3.68 26.30 21.43
C ALA A 437 3.38 27.81 21.48
N LYS A 438 3.32 28.49 20.32
CA LYS A 438 2.94 29.91 20.23
C LYS A 438 1.43 30.11 20.33
N ASP A 439 0.67 29.19 19.78
CA ASP A 439 -0.78 29.24 19.73
C ASP A 439 -1.35 27.88 20.18
N CYS A 440 -1.81 27.82 21.41
CA CYS A 440 -2.36 26.61 22.01
C CYS A 440 -3.67 26.13 21.34
N ARG A 441 -4.26 26.96 20.46
CA ARG A 441 -5.44 26.66 19.65
C ARG A 441 -5.12 26.61 18.15
N TYR A 442 -3.91 26.27 17.80
CA TYR A 442 -3.41 26.27 16.43
C TYR A 442 -4.29 25.45 15.48
N PHE A 443 -4.69 24.25 15.88
CA PHE A 443 -5.51 23.36 15.06
C PHE A 443 -6.96 23.84 14.96
N GLU A 444 -7.53 24.35 16.05
CA GLU A 444 -8.88 24.93 16.05
C GLU A 444 -8.95 26.15 15.12
N HIS A 445 -7.99 27.06 15.20
CA HIS A 445 -7.92 28.22 14.31
C HIS A 445 -7.72 27.80 12.85
N TRP A 446 -6.94 26.74 12.60
CA TRP A 446 -6.82 26.19 11.25
C TRP A 446 -8.15 25.64 10.75
N ILE A 447 -8.88 24.87 11.55
CA ILE A 447 -10.21 24.33 11.23
C ILE A 447 -11.20 25.48 11.00
N GLU A 448 -11.25 26.48 11.86
CA GLU A 448 -12.11 27.64 11.71
C GLU A 448 -11.86 28.37 10.39
N LYS A 449 -10.59 28.60 10.04
CA LYS A 449 -10.20 29.32 8.82
C LYS A 449 -10.42 28.51 7.54
N HIS A 450 -9.97 27.25 7.52
CA HIS A 450 -9.86 26.47 6.29
C HIS A 450 -11.03 25.52 6.04
N LEU A 451 -11.85 25.24 7.04
CA LEU A 451 -13.05 24.40 6.91
C LEU A 451 -14.33 25.20 7.18
N LEU A 452 -14.49 25.81 8.36
CA LEU A 452 -15.74 26.45 8.73
C LEU A 452 -16.00 27.76 7.97
N ALA A 453 -14.99 28.62 7.83
CA ALA A 453 -15.08 29.88 7.09
C ALA A 453 -14.81 29.72 5.58
N ASN A 454 -14.42 28.52 5.13
CA ASN A 454 -14.08 28.28 3.75
C ASN A 454 -15.33 27.84 2.95
N HIS A 455 -15.71 28.65 1.96
CA HIS A 455 -16.82 28.39 1.05
C HIS A 455 -16.39 27.68 -0.24
N HIS A 456 -15.09 27.43 -0.45
CA HIS A 456 -14.60 26.56 -1.52
C HIS A 456 -14.78 25.11 -1.09
N ARG A 457 -16.03 24.70 -1.00
CA ARG A 457 -16.45 23.36 -0.60
C ARG A 457 -17.61 22.85 -1.44
N VAL A 458 -17.77 21.55 -1.46
CA VAL A 458 -18.83 20.85 -2.20
C VAL A 458 -19.42 19.75 -1.34
N LEU A 459 -20.75 19.66 -1.34
CA LEU A 459 -21.49 18.50 -0.85
C LEU A 459 -21.78 17.57 -2.03
N VAL A 460 -21.15 16.41 -2.03
CA VAL A 460 -21.34 15.37 -3.04
C VAL A 460 -22.24 14.29 -2.48
N SER A 461 -23.29 13.94 -3.23
CA SER A 461 -24.15 12.80 -2.94
C SER A 461 -23.99 11.78 -4.06
N VAL A 462 -23.56 10.57 -3.75
CA VAL A 462 -23.49 9.45 -4.69
C VAL A 462 -24.59 8.47 -4.36
N VAL A 463 -25.47 8.23 -5.33
CA VAL A 463 -26.71 7.50 -5.11
C VAL A 463 -26.75 6.26 -6.01
N PRO A 464 -26.95 5.05 -5.46
CA PRO A 464 -27.12 3.85 -6.24
C PRO A 464 -28.35 3.92 -7.17
N ASP A 465 -28.17 3.58 -8.45
CA ASP A 465 -29.22 3.50 -9.46
C ASP A 465 -29.20 2.16 -10.17
N GLU A 466 -30.36 1.49 -10.26
CA GLU A 466 -30.47 0.17 -10.92
C GLU A 466 -30.24 0.23 -12.43
N ARG A 467 -30.38 1.41 -13.05
CA ARG A 467 -30.24 1.60 -14.49
C ARG A 467 -28.82 1.99 -14.89
N TYR A 468 -27.96 2.37 -13.93
CA TYR A 468 -26.62 2.89 -14.21
C TYR A 468 -25.82 2.01 -15.17
N LEU A 469 -25.65 0.71 -14.84
CA LEU A 469 -24.92 -0.22 -15.70
C LEU A 469 -25.61 -0.50 -17.03
N VAL A 470 -26.96 -0.46 -17.06
CA VAL A 470 -27.74 -0.66 -18.28
C VAL A 470 -27.57 0.53 -19.22
N GLU A 471 -27.64 1.75 -18.69
CA GLU A 471 -27.46 2.99 -19.46
C GLU A 471 -26.01 3.11 -19.98
N GLN A 472 -25.00 2.84 -19.14
CA GLN A 472 -23.58 2.81 -19.53
C GLN A 472 -23.34 1.79 -20.66
N LYS A 473 -23.84 0.57 -20.49
CA LYS A 473 -23.73 -0.46 -21.54
C LYS A 473 -24.43 -0.04 -22.83
N HIS A 474 -25.63 0.52 -22.73
CA HIS A 474 -26.38 0.97 -23.91
C HIS A 474 -25.61 2.04 -24.69
N GLU A 475 -25.04 3.02 -24.01
CA GLU A 475 -24.23 4.08 -24.61
C GLU A 475 -22.97 3.51 -25.31
N LEU A 476 -22.25 2.60 -24.66
CA LEU A 476 -21.11 1.90 -25.26
C LEU A 476 -21.50 1.08 -26.48
N ASP A 477 -22.64 0.35 -26.43
CA ASP A 477 -23.15 -0.44 -27.53
C ASP A 477 -23.60 0.46 -28.71
N GLU A 478 -24.15 1.65 -28.44
CA GLU A 478 -24.49 2.64 -29.48
C GLU A 478 -23.26 3.21 -30.14
N LYS A 479 -22.25 3.60 -29.39
CA LYS A 479 -20.96 4.06 -29.92
C LYS A 479 -20.27 2.98 -30.74
N ALA A 480 -20.30 1.73 -30.29
CA ALA A 480 -19.73 0.59 -31.04
C ALA A 480 -20.43 0.42 -32.41
N ARG A 481 -21.77 0.42 -32.42
CA ARG A 481 -22.56 0.30 -33.66
C ARG A 481 -22.31 1.47 -34.62
N ALA A 482 -22.17 2.71 -34.09
CA ALA A 482 -21.90 3.88 -34.90
C ALA A 482 -20.48 3.90 -35.50
N ALA A 483 -19.50 3.32 -34.80
CA ALA A 483 -18.12 3.25 -35.25
C ALA A 483 -17.84 2.08 -36.20
N LEU A 484 -18.68 1.01 -36.21
CA LEU A 484 -18.52 -0.12 -37.12
C LEU A 484 -18.55 0.32 -38.59
N ASN A 485 -17.56 -0.16 -39.33
CA ASN A 485 -17.42 0.09 -40.74
C ASN A 485 -16.80 -1.13 -41.48
N GLU A 486 -16.73 -1.08 -42.80
CA GLU A 486 -16.18 -2.16 -43.61
C GLU A 486 -14.71 -2.49 -43.32
N GLY A 487 -13.96 -1.50 -42.83
CA GLY A 487 -12.54 -1.65 -42.47
C GLY A 487 -12.31 -2.35 -41.14
N THR A 488 -13.31 -2.34 -40.23
CA THR A 488 -13.15 -2.88 -38.86
C THR A 488 -12.70 -4.35 -38.85
N LYS A 489 -13.24 -5.17 -39.74
CA LYS A 489 -12.84 -6.59 -39.89
C LYS A 489 -11.38 -6.77 -40.30
N GLU A 490 -10.87 -5.87 -41.12
CA GLU A 490 -9.48 -5.93 -41.55
C GLU A 490 -8.54 -5.44 -40.44
N GLU A 491 -8.95 -4.42 -39.70
CA GLU A 491 -8.23 -3.97 -38.49
C GLU A 491 -8.17 -5.09 -37.45
N ASN A 492 -9.27 -5.77 -37.17
CA ASN A 492 -9.29 -6.91 -36.24
C ASN A 492 -8.39 -8.09 -36.73
N ARG A 493 -8.34 -8.37 -38.01
CA ARG A 493 -7.42 -9.41 -38.54
C ARG A 493 -5.96 -8.99 -38.39
N ARG A 494 -5.63 -7.72 -38.67
CA ARG A 494 -4.29 -7.19 -38.49
C ARG A 494 -3.87 -7.29 -37.02
N PHE A 495 -4.75 -6.87 -36.12
CA PHE A 495 -4.52 -6.96 -34.69
C PHE A 495 -4.31 -8.40 -34.20
N GLN A 496 -5.17 -9.35 -34.65
CA GLN A 496 -5.03 -10.76 -34.31
C GLN A 496 -3.71 -11.35 -34.83
N ALA A 497 -3.30 -10.98 -36.05
CA ALA A 497 -2.01 -11.39 -36.59
C ALA A 497 -0.82 -10.85 -35.76
N PHE A 498 -0.95 -9.66 -35.21
CA PHE A 498 0.04 -9.10 -34.28
C PHE A 498 0.10 -9.88 -32.95
N GLU A 499 -1.05 -10.15 -32.33
CA GLU A 499 -1.12 -10.93 -31.08
C GLU A 499 -0.60 -12.38 -31.25
N ASP A 500 -0.91 -13.02 -32.37
CA ASP A 500 -0.49 -14.40 -32.65
C ASP A 500 1.01 -14.50 -33.01
N THR A 501 1.68 -13.38 -33.28
CA THR A 501 3.09 -13.36 -33.66
C THR A 501 3.97 -13.35 -32.41
N ALA A 502 4.62 -14.46 -32.13
CA ALA A 502 5.63 -14.52 -31.08
C ALA A 502 6.87 -13.66 -31.42
N ASP A 503 7.48 -13.06 -30.42
CA ASP A 503 8.74 -12.37 -30.64
C ASP A 503 9.84 -13.28 -31.20
N ASP A 504 10.56 -12.79 -32.20
CA ASP A 504 11.75 -13.48 -32.72
C ASP A 504 12.78 -13.63 -31.57
N PRO A 505 13.37 -14.83 -31.38
CA PRO A 505 14.41 -15.02 -30.37
C PRO A 505 15.55 -14.00 -30.41
N ARG A 506 15.84 -13.43 -31.60
CA ARG A 506 16.84 -12.37 -31.76
C ARG A 506 16.36 -11.05 -31.18
N VAL A 507 15.07 -10.79 -31.23
CA VAL A 507 14.43 -9.61 -30.63
C VAL A 507 14.40 -9.76 -29.10
N LEU A 508 14.01 -10.92 -28.59
CA LEU A 508 14.06 -11.23 -27.16
C LEU A 508 15.49 -11.12 -26.60
N ALA A 509 16.51 -11.54 -27.38
CA ALA A 509 17.92 -11.43 -26.97
C ALA A 509 18.44 -9.98 -26.92
N THR A 510 17.69 -8.97 -27.38
CA THR A 510 18.05 -7.56 -27.17
C THR A 510 17.85 -7.11 -25.75
N LEU A 511 16.89 -7.68 -25.00
CA LEU A 511 16.67 -7.35 -23.60
C LEU A 511 17.88 -7.77 -22.77
N PRO A 512 18.34 -6.89 -21.87
CA PRO A 512 19.38 -7.26 -20.92
C PRO A 512 18.81 -8.27 -19.92
N HIS A 513 19.62 -9.23 -19.53
CA HIS A 513 19.26 -10.24 -18.55
C HIS A 513 20.42 -10.56 -17.63
N LEU A 514 20.11 -11.10 -16.47
CA LEU A 514 21.09 -11.56 -15.52
C LEU A 514 21.61 -12.95 -15.91
N ALA A 515 22.92 -13.14 -15.80
CA ALA A 515 23.52 -14.45 -15.80
C ALA A 515 23.62 -14.99 -14.36
N LEU A 516 23.69 -16.30 -14.18
CA LEU A 516 23.92 -16.90 -12.87
C LEU A 516 25.18 -16.38 -12.17
N SER A 517 26.20 -15.98 -12.97
CA SER A 517 27.43 -15.35 -12.44
C SER A 517 27.22 -13.96 -11.85
N ASP A 518 26.11 -13.29 -12.16
CA ASP A 518 25.79 -11.95 -11.66
C ASP A 518 25.13 -12.03 -10.27
N LEU A 519 24.61 -13.20 -9.91
CA LEU A 519 23.94 -13.42 -8.65
C LEU A 519 24.95 -13.78 -7.55
N PRO A 520 24.75 -13.30 -6.31
CA PRO A 520 25.56 -13.74 -5.18
C PRO A 520 25.34 -15.24 -4.93
N LEU A 521 26.42 -16.01 -4.93
CA LEU A 521 26.38 -17.47 -4.70
C LEU A 521 26.19 -17.82 -3.22
N GLU A 522 26.48 -16.90 -2.33
CA GLU A 522 26.38 -17.09 -0.89
C GLU A 522 25.36 -16.13 -0.31
N ILE A 523 24.45 -16.66 0.48
CA ILE A 523 23.58 -15.85 1.33
C ILE A 523 24.39 -15.47 2.56
N VAL A 524 24.70 -14.19 2.71
CA VAL A 524 25.29 -13.67 3.93
C VAL A 524 24.18 -13.57 4.97
N PRO A 525 24.17 -14.41 6.03
CA PRO A 525 23.15 -14.30 7.05
C PRO A 525 23.29 -12.97 7.77
N ASP A 526 22.15 -12.43 8.15
CA ASP A 526 22.11 -11.23 9.00
C ASP A 526 22.85 -11.49 10.31
N ALA A 527 23.87 -10.69 10.60
CA ALA A 527 24.64 -10.82 11.83
C ALA A 527 23.85 -10.29 13.02
N TYR A 528 23.79 -11.07 14.06
CA TYR A 528 23.30 -10.68 15.38
C TYR A 528 24.17 -11.27 16.48
N ASP A 529 24.20 -10.60 17.62
CA ASP A 529 24.91 -11.09 18.80
C ASP A 529 23.93 -11.91 19.66
N GLU A 530 24.32 -13.14 20.00
CA GLU A 530 23.60 -13.91 21.01
C GLU A 530 24.04 -13.49 22.41
N ARG A 531 23.10 -13.05 23.22
CA ARG A 531 23.30 -12.59 24.59
C ARG A 531 22.30 -13.25 25.51
N SER A 532 22.46 -13.08 26.80
CA SER A 532 21.46 -13.43 27.81
C SER A 532 21.21 -12.24 28.72
N VAL A 533 19.95 -11.84 28.86
CA VAL A 533 19.52 -10.72 29.68
C VAL A 533 18.43 -11.20 30.65
N ALA A 534 18.59 -11.02 31.97
CA ALA A 534 17.68 -11.51 32.98
C ALA A 534 17.34 -13.03 32.83
N ALA A 535 18.34 -13.84 32.42
CA ALA A 535 18.21 -15.26 32.09
C ALA A 535 17.27 -15.59 30.90
N VAL A 536 17.03 -14.62 30.01
CA VAL A 536 16.29 -14.79 28.74
C VAL A 536 17.29 -14.66 27.59
N PRO A 537 17.25 -15.56 26.58
CA PRO A 537 18.04 -15.40 25.37
C PRO A 537 17.67 -14.11 24.66
N LEU A 538 18.69 -13.35 24.24
CA LEU A 538 18.55 -12.11 23.48
C LEU A 538 19.34 -12.21 22.18
N TRP A 539 18.67 -12.05 21.05
CA TRP A 539 19.28 -11.85 19.74
C TRP A 539 19.38 -10.36 19.48
N TRP A 540 20.56 -9.83 19.65
CA TRP A 540 20.84 -8.40 19.58
C TRP A 540 21.45 -8.00 18.24
N ARG A 541 20.83 -7.04 17.56
CA ARG A 541 21.37 -6.43 16.35
C ARG A 541 21.60 -4.94 16.55
N LYS A 542 22.86 -4.51 16.51
CA LYS A 542 23.20 -3.10 16.50
C LYS A 542 23.17 -2.61 15.06
N GLN A 543 22.21 -1.76 14.74
CA GLN A 543 22.03 -1.18 13.42
C GLN A 543 21.45 0.22 13.54
N PHE A 544 21.76 1.09 12.56
CA PHE A 544 21.09 2.38 12.47
C PHE A 544 19.58 2.17 12.26
N THR A 545 18.76 2.82 13.09
CA THR A 545 17.30 2.71 13.11
C THR A 545 16.62 4.06 13.14
N CYS A 546 17.37 5.14 12.86
CA CYS A 546 16.86 6.52 12.91
C CYS A 546 16.20 6.90 14.25
N GLY A 547 16.68 6.32 15.39
CA GLY A 547 16.15 6.63 16.73
C GLY A 547 14.90 5.84 17.11
N ILE A 548 14.63 4.74 16.44
CA ILE A 548 13.58 3.77 16.80
C ILE A 548 14.22 2.52 17.39
N ASP A 549 13.62 1.99 18.44
CA ASP A 549 13.93 0.68 19.00
C ASP A 549 12.87 -0.33 18.56
N TYR A 550 13.32 -1.47 18.03
CA TYR A 550 12.47 -2.59 17.66
C TYR A 550 12.72 -3.76 18.60
N VAL A 551 11.65 -4.25 19.20
CA VAL A 551 11.70 -5.38 20.15
C VAL A 551 10.63 -6.40 19.77
N THR A 552 11.03 -7.65 19.62
CA THR A 552 10.15 -8.78 19.42
C THR A 552 10.28 -9.75 20.60
N LEU A 553 9.20 -9.96 21.34
CA LEU A 553 9.11 -11.06 22.29
C LEU A 553 8.58 -12.29 21.56
N ALA A 554 9.36 -13.33 21.45
CA ALA A 554 8.94 -14.64 20.97
C ALA A 554 8.67 -15.55 22.17
N ILE A 555 7.43 -15.96 22.34
CA ILE A 555 6.95 -16.76 23.48
C ILE A 555 6.66 -18.17 22.98
N ASP A 556 7.37 -19.15 23.50
CA ASP A 556 7.19 -20.56 23.11
C ASP A 556 5.85 -21.10 23.64
N ILE A 557 4.97 -21.50 22.71
CA ILE A 557 3.66 -22.11 22.98
C ILE A 557 3.58 -23.55 22.47
N SER A 558 4.72 -24.17 22.19
CA SER A 558 4.78 -25.52 21.60
C SER A 558 4.16 -26.62 22.45
N ASP A 559 4.06 -26.42 23.77
CA ASP A 559 3.42 -27.35 24.71
C ASP A 559 1.96 -27.02 25.01
N PHE A 560 1.38 -26.00 24.36
CA PHE A 560 -0.02 -25.65 24.55
C PHE A 560 -0.95 -26.74 24.02
N THR A 561 -2.02 -26.99 24.76
CA THR A 561 -3.11 -27.89 24.37
C THR A 561 -4.02 -27.17 23.35
N GLU A 562 -4.86 -27.93 22.64
CA GLU A 562 -5.87 -27.37 21.73
C GLU A 562 -6.79 -26.36 22.42
N GLU A 563 -7.12 -26.59 23.66
CA GLU A 563 -7.94 -25.67 24.48
C GLU A 563 -7.23 -24.35 24.79
N GLU A 564 -5.90 -24.33 24.77
CA GLU A 564 -5.08 -23.12 24.97
C GLU A 564 -4.77 -22.46 23.63
N TYR A 565 -4.65 -23.22 22.54
CA TYR A 565 -4.38 -22.71 21.21
C TYR A 565 -5.55 -21.93 20.61
N LEU A 566 -6.75 -22.49 20.57
CA LEU A 566 -7.91 -21.89 19.93
C LEU A 566 -8.25 -20.47 20.45
N PRO A 567 -8.11 -20.18 21.77
CA PRO A 567 -8.34 -18.83 22.27
C PRO A 567 -7.28 -17.78 21.92
N LEU A 568 -6.10 -18.15 21.38
CA LEU A 568 -4.99 -17.22 21.19
C LEU A 568 -5.31 -16.07 20.24
N THR A 569 -6.05 -16.33 19.18
CA THR A 569 -6.46 -15.28 18.22
C THR A 569 -7.37 -14.24 18.90
N LEU A 570 -8.31 -14.70 19.72
CA LEU A 570 -9.15 -13.80 20.51
C LEU A 570 -8.34 -13.11 21.62
N TYR A 571 -7.39 -13.80 22.25
CA TYR A 571 -6.47 -13.22 23.22
C TYR A 571 -5.67 -12.07 22.63
N SER A 572 -5.10 -12.26 21.44
CA SER A 572 -4.33 -11.22 20.73
C SER A 572 -5.16 -9.96 20.48
N ARG A 573 -6.41 -10.12 20.05
CA ARG A 573 -7.35 -9.02 19.84
C ARG A 573 -7.71 -8.32 21.15
N LEU A 574 -8.05 -9.07 22.19
CA LEU A 574 -8.44 -8.53 23.49
C LEU A 574 -7.33 -7.75 24.17
N LEU A 575 -6.07 -8.16 24.02
CA LEU A 575 -4.92 -7.54 24.69
C LEU A 575 -4.85 -6.03 24.47
N THR A 576 -5.19 -5.57 23.27
CA THR A 576 -5.15 -4.15 22.89
C THR A 576 -6.48 -3.43 23.05
N MET A 577 -7.57 -4.13 23.35
CA MET A 577 -8.94 -3.59 23.41
C MET A 577 -9.52 -3.53 24.82
N THR A 578 -8.79 -4.00 25.82
CA THR A 578 -9.26 -4.09 27.20
C THR A 578 -8.55 -3.12 28.12
N GLY A 579 -9.06 -2.94 29.36
CA GLY A 579 -8.40 -2.15 30.40
C GLY A 579 -7.18 -2.86 30.99
N CYS A 580 -6.39 -2.11 31.75
CA CYS A 580 -5.21 -2.62 32.45
C CYS A 580 -5.00 -1.89 33.79
N GLY A 581 -5.31 -2.54 34.88
CA GLY A 581 -5.22 -1.96 36.20
C GLY A 581 -6.18 -0.79 36.40
N ASP A 582 -5.65 0.44 36.57
CA ASP A 582 -6.43 1.68 36.73
C ASP A 582 -6.79 2.34 35.38
N LEU A 583 -6.25 1.85 34.27
CA LEU A 583 -6.54 2.34 32.92
C LEU A 583 -7.74 1.61 32.35
N ASP A 584 -8.72 2.34 31.88
CA ASP A 584 -9.79 1.79 31.05
C ASP A 584 -9.30 1.45 29.65
N SER A 585 -10.12 0.82 28.84
CA SER A 585 -9.76 0.41 27.50
C SER A 585 -9.40 1.58 26.57
N ARG A 586 -10.03 2.76 26.78
CA ARG A 586 -9.71 3.97 26.00
C ARG A 586 -8.33 4.50 26.37
N ALA A 587 -8.02 4.55 27.66
CA ALA A 587 -6.71 4.97 28.14
C ALA A 587 -5.60 4.01 27.67
N VAL A 588 -5.86 2.68 27.64
CA VAL A 588 -4.92 1.68 27.10
C VAL A 588 -4.69 1.92 25.60
N SER A 589 -5.75 2.09 24.82
CA SER A 589 -5.63 2.37 23.37
C SER A 589 -4.83 3.66 23.11
N LEU A 590 -5.12 4.71 23.85
CA LEU A 590 -4.40 5.99 23.74
C LEU A 590 -2.92 5.85 24.13
N ALA A 591 -2.62 5.09 25.21
CA ALA A 591 -1.23 4.82 25.61
C ALA A 591 -0.46 4.01 24.56
N ILE A 592 -1.09 2.99 23.97
CA ILE A 592 -0.49 2.24 22.86
C ILE A 592 -0.17 3.19 21.70
N LYS A 593 -1.12 4.01 21.27
CA LYS A 593 -0.93 4.96 20.18
C LYS A 593 0.15 6.02 20.46
N ARG A 594 0.28 6.45 21.73
CA ARG A 594 1.26 7.43 22.15
C ARG A 594 2.68 6.89 22.24
N LEU A 595 2.83 5.63 22.67
CA LEU A 595 4.14 5.05 22.99
C LEU A 595 4.72 4.21 21.86
N PHE A 596 3.87 3.63 21.02
CA PHE A 596 4.31 2.71 19.98
C PHE A 596 3.92 3.22 18.59
N GLY A 597 4.85 3.14 17.65
CA GLY A 597 4.56 3.27 16.24
C GLY A 597 3.95 1.99 15.65
N GLY A 598 4.24 0.85 16.28
CA GLY A 598 3.65 -0.45 16.01
C GLY A 598 3.64 -1.32 17.27
N PHE A 599 2.49 -1.89 17.60
CA PHE A 599 2.31 -2.88 18.66
C PHE A 599 1.49 -4.02 18.09
N ASN A 600 2.17 -5.07 17.60
CA ASN A 600 1.55 -6.17 16.91
C ASN A 600 1.65 -7.46 17.73
N VAL A 601 0.56 -8.20 17.75
CA VAL A 601 0.50 -9.51 18.39
C VAL A 601 0.15 -10.55 17.34
N VAL A 602 1.06 -11.49 17.09
CA VAL A 602 0.94 -12.49 16.04
C VAL A 602 1.24 -13.87 16.61
N THR A 603 0.48 -14.86 16.18
CA THR A 603 0.76 -16.27 16.47
C THR A 603 1.21 -16.98 15.21
N ASP A 604 2.23 -17.81 15.32
CA ASP A 604 2.79 -18.56 14.20
C ASP A 604 3.26 -19.94 14.65
N SER A 605 3.39 -20.85 13.71
CA SER A 605 3.91 -22.18 13.94
C SER A 605 4.80 -22.60 12.78
N ALA A 606 6.01 -23.02 13.08
CA ALA A 606 6.99 -23.42 12.08
C ALA A 606 7.65 -24.75 12.43
N SER A 607 7.86 -25.56 11.41
CA SER A 607 8.69 -26.75 11.50
C SER A 607 10.15 -26.43 11.21
N ASP A 608 11.07 -27.20 11.79
CA ASP A 608 12.47 -27.13 11.38
C ASP A 608 12.62 -27.48 9.89
N MET A 609 13.78 -27.15 9.28
CA MET A 609 14.03 -27.37 7.85
C MET A 609 13.90 -28.84 7.41
N ARG A 610 13.93 -29.80 8.34
CA ARG A 610 13.77 -31.22 8.07
C ARG A 610 12.37 -31.75 8.39
N GLY A 611 11.48 -30.86 8.87
CA GLY A 611 10.12 -31.19 9.26
C GLY A 611 10.02 -32.16 10.43
N ARG A 612 11.04 -32.23 11.30
CA ARG A 612 11.13 -33.19 12.42
C ARG A 612 10.58 -32.65 13.72
N THR A 613 10.71 -31.35 13.92
CA THR A 613 10.21 -30.66 15.10
C THR A 613 9.36 -29.49 14.70
N ASN A 614 8.25 -29.27 15.39
CA ASN A 614 7.39 -28.12 15.22
C ASN A 614 7.45 -27.25 16.47
N ARG A 615 7.46 -25.93 16.28
CA ARG A 615 7.37 -24.95 17.37
C ARG A 615 6.28 -23.94 17.09
N GLY A 616 5.40 -23.78 18.05
CA GLY A 616 4.43 -22.69 18.07
C GLY A 616 5.00 -21.48 18.80
N TRP A 617 4.76 -20.31 18.25
CA TRP A 617 5.22 -19.05 18.78
C TRP A 617 4.10 -18.03 18.91
N PHE A 618 4.10 -17.30 20.01
CA PHE A 618 3.30 -16.13 20.22
C PHE A 618 4.25 -14.91 20.24
N PHE A 619 4.13 -14.04 19.23
CA PHE A 619 4.98 -12.88 19.07
C PHE A 619 4.29 -11.62 19.58
N VAL A 620 5.01 -10.81 20.36
CA VAL A 620 4.66 -9.43 20.61
C VAL A 620 5.74 -8.56 20.01
N GLN A 621 5.39 -7.84 18.95
CA GLN A 621 6.30 -6.99 18.19
C GLN A 621 6.04 -5.52 18.54
N MET A 622 7.06 -4.81 18.93
CA MET A 622 6.98 -3.44 19.39
C MET A 622 8.01 -2.57 18.67
N GLY A 623 7.56 -1.43 18.15
CA GLY A 623 8.43 -0.38 17.64
C GLY A 623 8.12 0.93 18.40
N PHE A 624 9.12 1.59 18.97
CA PHE A 624 8.95 2.80 19.75
C PHE A 624 10.17 3.74 19.62
N LEU A 625 9.94 5.02 19.86
CA LEU A 625 11.04 6.00 19.84
C LEU A 625 12.03 5.70 20.98
N SER A 626 13.33 5.74 20.70
CA SER A 626 14.38 5.45 21.69
C SER A 626 14.33 6.40 22.89
N GLN A 627 13.83 7.60 22.73
CA GLN A 627 13.63 8.56 23.83
C GLN A 627 12.49 8.15 24.80
N ASP A 628 11.50 7.38 24.32
CA ASP A 628 10.35 6.92 25.09
C ASP A 628 10.53 5.47 25.61
N ARG A 629 11.70 4.88 25.43
CA ARG A 629 12.06 3.49 25.69
C ARG A 629 11.58 2.94 27.04
N ASP A 630 11.92 3.63 28.10
CA ASP A 630 11.61 3.14 29.45
C ASP A 630 10.10 3.16 29.70
N GLU A 631 9.40 4.25 29.30
CA GLU A 631 7.95 4.36 29.43
C GLU A 631 7.22 3.32 28.57
N ALA A 632 7.68 3.09 27.34
CA ALA A 632 7.09 2.09 26.45
C ALA A 632 7.24 0.66 26.97
N LEU A 633 8.43 0.29 27.45
CA LEU A 633 8.68 -1.03 28.01
C LEU A 633 7.94 -1.26 29.33
N ASP A 634 7.88 -0.26 30.22
CA ASP A 634 7.13 -0.36 31.47
C ASP A 634 5.63 -0.51 31.20
N PHE A 635 5.08 0.23 30.23
CA PHE A 635 3.68 0.09 29.81
C PHE A 635 3.43 -1.30 29.19
N ALA A 636 4.32 -1.77 28.30
CA ALA A 636 4.20 -3.12 27.71
C ALA A 636 4.21 -4.22 28.77
N ALA A 637 5.11 -4.13 29.76
CA ALA A 637 5.14 -5.08 30.89
C ALA A 637 3.82 -5.05 31.67
N ARG A 638 3.32 -3.86 31.98
CA ARG A 638 2.05 -3.68 32.67
C ARG A 638 0.88 -4.29 31.88
N LEU A 639 0.79 -4.02 30.59
CA LEU A 639 -0.26 -4.55 29.70
C LEU A 639 -0.21 -6.08 29.61
N LEU A 640 0.97 -6.65 29.33
CA LEU A 640 1.13 -8.09 29.18
C LEU A 640 0.79 -8.87 30.46
N LEU A 641 1.17 -8.31 31.62
CA LEU A 641 0.98 -8.96 32.92
C LEU A 641 -0.37 -8.69 33.55
N GLY A 642 -1.04 -7.61 33.20
CA GLY A 642 -2.19 -7.09 33.95
C GLY A 642 -3.40 -6.67 33.13
N ALA A 643 -3.48 -7.02 31.84
CA ALA A 643 -4.66 -6.74 31.00
C ALA A 643 -5.91 -7.45 31.58
N ASP A 644 -7.06 -6.75 31.63
CA ASP A 644 -8.34 -7.29 32.08
C ASP A 644 -9.03 -8.09 30.97
N LEU A 645 -8.57 -9.30 30.74
CA LEU A 645 -9.03 -10.22 29.71
C LEU A 645 -10.33 -10.93 30.07
N ALA A 646 -10.90 -10.69 31.24
CA ALA A 646 -12.11 -11.34 31.72
C ALA A 646 -13.37 -10.48 31.57
N ASP A 647 -13.27 -9.24 31.07
CA ASP A 647 -14.41 -8.35 30.86
C ASP A 647 -15.35 -8.91 29.75
N PRO A 648 -16.58 -9.36 30.11
CA PRO A 648 -17.50 -9.93 29.13
C PRO A 648 -17.91 -8.96 28.03
N ALA A 649 -17.98 -7.65 28.33
CA ALA A 649 -18.36 -6.63 27.35
C ALA A 649 -17.27 -6.51 26.27
N ARG A 650 -16.00 -6.54 26.66
CA ARG A 650 -14.86 -6.50 25.73
C ARG A 650 -14.73 -7.78 24.92
N ILE A 651 -14.96 -8.94 25.57
CA ILE A 651 -15.01 -10.24 24.87
C ILE A 651 -16.07 -10.22 23.77
N LYS A 652 -17.26 -9.66 24.05
CA LYS A 652 -18.34 -9.54 23.06
C LYS A 652 -17.93 -8.71 21.85
N VAL A 653 -17.31 -7.55 22.09
CA VAL A 653 -16.84 -6.64 20.99
C VAL A 653 -15.76 -7.34 20.18
N ALA A 654 -14.68 -7.79 20.82
CA ALA A 654 -13.56 -8.44 20.14
C ALA A 654 -13.97 -9.69 19.34
N LEU A 655 -14.94 -10.45 19.85
CA LEU A 655 -15.50 -11.62 19.17
C LEU A 655 -16.34 -11.19 17.95
N GLY A 656 -17.10 -10.10 18.06
CA GLY A 656 -17.87 -9.52 16.95
C GLY A 656 -16.96 -9.10 15.81
N ASP A 657 -15.93 -8.32 16.12
CA ASP A 657 -14.93 -7.84 15.15
C ASP A 657 -14.22 -9.02 14.46
N LEU A 658 -13.74 -10.01 15.24
CA LEU A 658 -13.09 -11.19 14.67
C LEU A 658 -14.00 -12.00 13.76
N LYS A 659 -15.27 -12.14 14.09
CA LYS A 659 -16.24 -12.83 13.22
C LYS A 659 -16.47 -12.07 11.92
N GLY A 660 -16.51 -10.75 11.97
CA GLY A 660 -16.57 -9.90 10.77
C GLY A 660 -15.33 -10.09 9.90
N ASP A 661 -14.14 -9.86 10.47
CA ASP A 661 -12.85 -10.00 9.79
C ASP A 661 -12.68 -11.38 9.12
N PHE A 662 -13.06 -12.45 9.81
CA PHE A 662 -12.99 -13.81 9.26
C PHE A 662 -13.97 -14.03 8.12
N ALA A 663 -15.21 -13.54 8.23
CA ALA A 663 -16.22 -13.68 7.18
C ALA A 663 -15.74 -12.97 5.89
N ASP A 664 -15.22 -11.76 6.02
CA ASP A 664 -14.68 -10.98 4.90
C ASP A 664 -13.42 -11.65 4.33
N SER A 665 -12.47 -12.06 5.17
CA SER A 665 -11.26 -12.76 4.76
C SER A 665 -11.55 -14.07 4.02
N ILE A 666 -12.53 -14.86 4.46
CA ILE A 666 -12.90 -16.12 3.81
C ILE A 666 -13.45 -15.83 2.40
N ASN A 667 -14.24 -14.77 2.22
CA ASN A 667 -14.77 -14.37 0.92
C ASN A 667 -13.67 -13.86 -0.01
N TYR A 668 -12.78 -13.01 0.47
CA TYR A 668 -11.70 -12.40 -0.32
C TYR A 668 -10.57 -13.39 -0.64
N ASN A 669 -10.21 -14.26 0.31
CA ASN A 669 -9.05 -15.15 0.23
C ASN A 669 -9.44 -16.64 0.26
N ALA A 670 -10.57 -17.00 -0.32
CA ALA A 670 -11.09 -18.37 -0.28
C ALA A 670 -10.08 -19.44 -0.74
N THR A 671 -9.22 -19.11 -1.71
CA THR A 671 -8.13 -20.00 -2.16
C THR A 671 -7.13 -20.29 -1.04
N LEU A 672 -6.77 -19.26 -0.26
CA LEU A 672 -5.84 -19.41 0.87
C LEU A 672 -6.44 -20.34 1.94
N PHE A 673 -7.69 -20.09 2.34
CA PHE A 673 -8.39 -20.95 3.31
C PHE A 673 -8.55 -22.39 2.82
N ALA A 674 -8.85 -22.58 1.53
CA ALA A 674 -8.91 -23.91 0.92
C ALA A 674 -7.55 -24.63 0.95
N SER A 675 -6.47 -23.92 0.62
CA SER A 675 -5.09 -24.42 0.65
C SER A 675 -4.64 -24.76 2.06
N GLN A 676 -4.90 -23.90 3.03
CA GLN A 676 -4.56 -24.08 4.43
C GLN A 676 -5.30 -25.30 5.02
N CYS A 677 -6.59 -25.40 4.76
CA CYS A 677 -7.40 -26.54 5.16
C CYS A 677 -6.89 -27.85 4.53
N ALA A 678 -6.53 -27.85 3.25
CA ALA A 678 -5.98 -29.00 2.56
C ALA A 678 -4.59 -29.38 3.08
N SER A 679 -3.75 -28.41 3.44
CA SER A 679 -2.40 -28.62 3.97
C SER A 679 -2.39 -29.18 5.39
N SER A 680 -3.42 -28.89 6.18
CA SER A 680 -3.50 -29.24 7.60
C SER A 680 -3.37 -30.73 7.88
N VAL A 681 -3.54 -31.59 6.89
CA VAL A 681 -3.37 -33.05 7.01
C VAL A 681 -1.92 -33.51 6.85
N PHE A 682 -1.01 -32.66 6.40
CA PHE A 682 0.37 -33.04 6.07
C PHE A 682 1.39 -32.72 7.14
N THR A 683 1.23 -31.58 7.84
CA THR A 683 2.20 -31.12 8.85
C THR A 683 1.52 -30.61 10.11
N GLU A 684 2.22 -30.69 11.25
CA GLU A 684 1.73 -30.11 12.51
C GLU A 684 1.67 -28.59 12.45
N ALA A 685 2.63 -27.93 11.81
CA ALA A 685 2.60 -26.48 11.59
C ALA A 685 1.36 -26.04 10.79
N ALA A 686 1.00 -26.77 9.72
CA ALA A 686 -0.20 -26.48 8.97
C ALA A 686 -1.50 -26.71 9.76
N GLN A 687 -1.49 -27.69 10.69
CA GLN A 687 -2.61 -27.88 11.61
C GLN A 687 -2.74 -26.73 12.61
N ASP A 688 -1.61 -26.27 13.17
CA ASP A 688 -1.61 -25.13 14.07
C ASP A 688 -2.06 -23.86 13.35
N ALA A 689 -1.60 -23.62 12.11
CA ALA A 689 -2.09 -22.52 11.27
C ALA A 689 -3.61 -22.59 11.07
N GLU A 690 -4.16 -23.79 10.81
CA GLU A 690 -5.61 -23.99 10.65
C GLU A 690 -6.38 -23.73 11.97
N ARG A 691 -5.80 -24.05 13.13
CA ARG A 691 -6.36 -23.74 14.46
C ARG A 691 -6.29 -22.26 14.81
N LEU A 692 -5.28 -21.54 14.32
CA LEU A 692 -5.05 -20.13 14.64
C LEU A 692 -5.79 -19.17 13.69
N GLY A 693 -5.92 -19.53 12.42
CA GLY A 693 -6.43 -18.62 11.41
C GLY A 693 -7.23 -19.27 10.27
N GLY A 694 -7.55 -20.56 10.35
CA GLY A 694 -8.29 -21.28 9.31
C GLY A 694 -9.77 -21.52 9.64
N ILE A 695 -10.36 -22.47 8.92
CA ILE A 695 -11.78 -22.85 9.09
C ILE A 695 -12.03 -23.47 10.47
N VAL A 696 -11.06 -24.15 11.06
CA VAL A 696 -11.16 -24.66 12.44
C VAL A 696 -11.35 -23.51 13.42
N GLN A 697 -10.56 -22.45 13.28
CA GLN A 697 -10.67 -21.23 14.08
C GLN A 697 -12.03 -20.55 13.89
N TRP A 698 -12.45 -20.38 12.65
CA TRP A 698 -13.75 -19.81 12.31
C TRP A 698 -14.91 -20.57 13.01
N ASN A 699 -14.93 -21.90 12.88
CA ASN A 699 -15.95 -22.74 13.50
C ASN A 699 -15.96 -22.62 15.03
N TRP A 700 -14.78 -22.51 15.64
CA TRP A 700 -14.66 -22.32 17.09
C TRP A 700 -15.23 -20.94 17.50
N LEU A 701 -14.84 -19.86 16.84
CA LEU A 701 -15.34 -18.51 17.08
C LEU A 701 -16.86 -18.43 16.89
N ALA A 702 -17.39 -19.02 15.80
CA ALA A 702 -18.81 -19.05 15.51
C ALA A 702 -19.64 -19.79 16.56
N GLY A 703 -19.03 -20.83 17.19
CA GLY A 703 -19.65 -21.65 18.23
C GLY A 703 -19.79 -20.96 19.59
N ILE A 704 -19.03 -19.88 19.86
CA ILE A 704 -19.03 -19.19 21.16
C ILE A 704 -20.34 -18.43 21.36
N LYS A 705 -20.99 -18.65 22.50
CA LYS A 705 -22.22 -18.00 22.94
C LYS A 705 -21.94 -17.06 24.10
N GLU A 706 -22.86 -16.13 24.36
CA GLU A 706 -22.74 -15.17 25.46
C GLU A 706 -22.63 -15.88 26.86
N SER A 707 -23.26 -17.02 27.01
CA SER A 707 -23.14 -17.89 28.22
C SER A 707 -21.70 -18.34 28.51
N ASP A 708 -20.83 -18.32 27.49
CA ASP A 708 -19.48 -18.88 27.58
C ASP A 708 -18.44 -17.82 27.97
N TYR A 709 -18.79 -16.50 27.89
CA TYR A 709 -17.85 -15.41 28.10
C TYR A 709 -17.14 -15.45 29.45
N ALA A 710 -17.85 -15.74 30.52
CA ALA A 710 -17.25 -15.82 31.85
C ALA A 710 -16.21 -16.97 31.99
N ALA A 711 -16.48 -18.12 31.36
CA ALA A 711 -15.55 -19.24 31.33
C ALA A 711 -14.35 -18.94 30.43
N LEU A 712 -14.61 -18.29 29.31
CA LEU A 712 -13.60 -17.86 28.33
C LEU A 712 -12.64 -16.82 28.95
N GLY A 713 -13.17 -15.81 29.66
CA GLY A 713 -12.37 -14.82 30.38
C GLY A 713 -11.42 -15.47 31.42
N LYS A 714 -11.91 -16.44 32.20
CA LYS A 714 -11.05 -17.20 33.14
C LYS A 714 -9.95 -17.96 32.40
N ARG A 715 -10.26 -18.52 31.23
CA ARG A 715 -9.27 -19.21 30.39
C ARG A 715 -8.21 -18.24 29.85
N MET A 716 -8.63 -17.07 29.41
CA MET A 716 -7.70 -16.00 28.95
C MET A 716 -6.71 -15.60 30.05
N LEU A 717 -7.18 -15.40 31.28
CA LEU A 717 -6.30 -15.14 32.43
C LEU A 717 -5.34 -16.30 32.74
N GLY A 718 -5.76 -17.53 32.47
CA GLY A 718 -4.88 -18.69 32.55
C GLY A 718 -3.78 -18.68 31.50
N ILE A 719 -4.15 -18.40 30.27
CA ILE A 719 -3.21 -18.25 29.12
C ILE A 719 -2.22 -17.12 29.38
N GLN A 720 -2.67 -15.94 29.86
CA GLN A 720 -1.82 -14.83 30.23
C GLN A 720 -0.70 -15.26 31.21
N LYS A 721 -1.05 -16.01 32.24
CA LYS A 721 -0.06 -16.52 33.20
C LYS A 721 0.94 -17.51 32.61
N LEU A 722 0.54 -18.26 31.59
CA LEU A 722 1.45 -19.14 30.84
C LEU A 722 2.38 -18.38 29.93
N LEU A 723 1.82 -17.44 29.11
CA LEU A 723 2.59 -16.65 28.17
C LEU A 723 3.64 -15.77 28.88
N CYS A 724 3.31 -15.21 30.01
CA CYS A 724 4.19 -14.29 30.75
C CYS A 724 5.28 -14.97 31.58
N GLN A 725 5.56 -16.25 31.37
CA GLN A 725 6.66 -16.94 32.06
C GLN A 725 8.01 -16.68 31.40
N ARG A 726 8.99 -16.18 32.13
CA ARG A 726 10.31 -15.81 31.63
C ARG A 726 11.03 -16.95 30.91
N GLY A 727 10.89 -18.16 31.34
CA GLY A 727 11.49 -19.35 30.74
C GLY A 727 10.90 -19.76 29.39
N ARG A 728 9.83 -19.08 28.92
CA ARG A 728 9.25 -19.24 27.57
C ARG A 728 9.72 -18.18 26.57
N LEU A 729 10.42 -17.13 27.06
CA LEU A 729 10.76 -15.97 26.25
C LEU A 729 12.08 -16.15 25.50
N VAL A 730 12.09 -15.69 24.27
CA VAL A 730 13.27 -15.31 23.50
C VAL A 730 13.02 -13.87 23.03
N VAL A 731 14.03 -13.02 23.08
CA VAL A 731 13.90 -11.63 22.68
C VAL A 731 14.78 -11.36 21.45
N GLY A 732 14.17 -10.82 20.41
CA GLY A 732 14.88 -10.18 19.30
C GLY A 732 14.87 -8.66 19.52
N ALA A 733 16.01 -8.01 19.39
CA ALA A 733 16.06 -6.55 19.52
C ALA A 733 17.04 -5.92 18.52
N THR A 734 16.59 -4.83 17.88
CA THR A 734 17.39 -4.04 16.94
C THR A 734 17.33 -2.57 17.34
N SER A 735 18.49 -1.93 17.49
CA SER A 735 18.63 -0.50 17.81
C SER A 735 19.99 0.02 17.40
N GLY A 736 20.08 1.32 17.15
CA GLY A 736 21.35 2.04 17.01
C GLY A 736 22.09 2.24 18.34
N ASP A 737 21.38 2.11 19.46
CA ASP A 737 21.87 2.42 20.81
C ASP A 737 21.86 1.18 21.72
N GLY A 738 23.01 0.91 22.33
CA GLY A 738 23.19 -0.20 23.27
C GLY A 738 22.41 -0.09 24.58
N ALA A 739 21.90 1.09 24.94
CA ALA A 739 21.14 1.31 26.17
C ALA A 739 19.80 0.53 26.19
N LEU A 740 19.29 0.09 25.04
CA LEU A 740 18.13 -0.80 24.95
C LEU A 740 18.36 -2.12 25.71
N VAL A 741 19.58 -2.65 25.73
CA VAL A 741 19.90 -3.91 26.43
C VAL A 741 19.65 -3.80 27.94
N ASP A 742 20.04 -2.64 28.53
CA ASP A 742 19.83 -2.37 29.95
C ASP A 742 18.33 -2.17 30.28
N ALA A 743 17.61 -1.48 29.39
CA ALA A 743 16.17 -1.32 29.54
C ALA A 743 15.44 -2.66 29.44
N LEU A 744 15.83 -3.54 28.52
CA LEU A 744 15.31 -4.89 28.41
C LEU A 744 15.58 -5.74 29.66
N SER A 745 16.70 -5.51 30.33
CA SER A 745 16.97 -6.21 31.61
C SER A 745 15.97 -5.84 32.71
N ARG A 746 15.59 -4.55 32.80
CA ARG A 746 14.54 -4.09 33.72
C ARG A 746 13.18 -4.63 33.31
N PHE A 747 12.81 -4.49 32.05
CA PHE A 747 11.56 -4.99 31.49
C PHE A 747 11.33 -6.48 31.76
N LEU A 748 12.32 -7.34 31.44
CA LEU A 748 12.26 -8.78 31.66
C LEU A 748 12.25 -9.17 33.16
N GLY A 749 12.75 -8.27 34.01
CA GLY A 749 12.68 -8.42 35.47
C GLY A 749 11.25 -8.48 36.03
N HIS A 750 10.27 -7.86 35.36
CA HIS A 750 8.85 -7.90 35.75
C HIS A 750 8.20 -9.28 35.53
N PHE A 751 8.72 -10.10 34.61
CA PHE A 751 8.14 -11.40 34.30
C PHE A 751 8.52 -12.44 35.34
N PRO A 752 7.56 -13.24 35.82
CA PRO A 752 7.84 -14.28 36.82
C PRO A 752 8.79 -15.35 36.26
N ALA A 753 9.67 -15.82 37.10
CA ALA A 753 10.45 -17.03 36.81
C ALA A 753 9.48 -18.19 36.54
N GLY A 754 9.59 -18.79 35.38
CA GLY A 754 8.73 -19.90 34.98
C GLY A 754 9.53 -21.04 34.38
N ARG A 755 8.82 -21.99 33.79
CA ARG A 755 9.36 -23.19 33.16
C ARG A 755 10.46 -22.88 32.16
N SER A 756 11.53 -23.65 32.11
CA SER A 756 12.53 -23.58 31.05
C SER A 756 11.92 -24.01 29.71
N GLN A 757 12.43 -23.43 28.62
CA GLN A 757 12.03 -23.87 27.27
C GLN A 757 12.25 -25.38 27.13
N GLU A 758 11.21 -26.09 26.72
CA GLU A 758 11.32 -27.48 26.30
C GLU A 758 11.62 -27.55 24.79
N ALA A 759 12.26 -28.64 24.37
CA ALA A 759 12.40 -28.93 22.95
C ALA A 759 11.03 -29.03 22.28
N GLY A 760 10.89 -28.54 21.07
CA GLY A 760 9.64 -28.65 20.32
C GLY A 760 9.12 -30.09 20.27
N ARG A 761 7.83 -30.24 20.15
CA ARG A 761 7.18 -31.57 20.05
C ARG A 761 7.76 -32.35 18.86
N PRO A 762 8.00 -33.64 18.97
CA PRO A 762 8.35 -34.45 17.82
C PRO A 762 7.24 -34.35 16.77
N PHE A 763 7.62 -34.09 15.52
CA PHE A 763 6.68 -34.04 14.42
C PHE A 763 6.09 -35.44 14.16
N THR A 764 4.78 -35.57 14.24
CA THR A 764 4.06 -36.79 13.90
C THR A 764 3.34 -36.59 12.59
N LEU A 765 3.76 -37.31 11.57
CA LEU A 765 3.09 -37.31 10.27
C LEU A 765 1.66 -37.82 10.43
N LEU A 766 0.71 -36.94 10.21
CA LEU A 766 -0.67 -37.36 10.03
C LEU A 766 -0.74 -38.15 8.71
N ARG A 767 -1.23 -39.36 8.77
CA ARG A 767 -1.49 -40.16 7.54
C ARG A 767 -2.61 -39.45 6.82
N PRO A 768 -2.36 -38.94 5.59
CA PRO A 768 -3.44 -38.37 4.80
C PRO A 768 -4.47 -39.48 4.56
N ASP A 769 -5.72 -39.14 4.73
CA ASP A 769 -6.79 -39.93 4.12
C ASP A 769 -6.62 -39.72 2.61
N GLU A 770 -6.31 -40.77 1.86
CA GLU A 770 -5.84 -40.71 0.44
C GLU A 770 -6.80 -39.97 -0.50
N HIS A 771 -8.01 -39.63 -0.03
CA HIS A 771 -9.05 -38.95 -0.80
C HIS A 771 -9.82 -37.90 -0.01
N LEU A 772 -9.17 -37.16 0.91
CA LEU A 772 -9.85 -36.15 1.68
C LEU A 772 -10.37 -35.03 0.73
N LYS A 773 -11.68 -34.94 0.60
CA LYS A 773 -12.37 -33.80 -0.03
C LYS A 773 -13.15 -33.06 1.01
N ARG A 774 -12.88 -31.75 1.15
CA ARG A 774 -13.69 -30.85 1.98
C ARG A 774 -14.32 -29.78 1.08
N THR A 775 -15.59 -29.52 1.29
CA THR A 775 -16.34 -28.51 0.52
C THR A 775 -17.00 -27.56 1.50
N PHE A 776 -16.85 -26.27 1.24
CA PHE A 776 -17.46 -25.20 2.04
C PHE A 776 -18.34 -24.35 1.10
N ALA A 777 -19.52 -23.98 1.53
CA ALA A 777 -20.40 -23.07 0.81
C ALA A 777 -20.01 -21.62 1.12
N LEU A 778 -19.83 -20.82 0.08
CA LEU A 778 -19.55 -19.39 0.19
C LEU A 778 -20.64 -18.61 -0.56
N PRO A 779 -20.98 -17.39 -0.13
CA PRO A 779 -21.85 -16.48 -0.86
C PRO A 779 -21.09 -15.83 -2.03
N SER A 780 -20.60 -16.63 -2.97
CA SER A 780 -19.79 -16.20 -4.10
C SER A 780 -20.29 -16.82 -5.39
N ASN A 781 -20.19 -16.08 -6.49
CA ASN A 781 -20.48 -16.55 -7.84
C ASN A 781 -19.29 -17.33 -8.45
N VAL A 782 -18.16 -17.43 -7.74
CA VAL A 782 -16.94 -18.09 -8.18
C VAL A 782 -16.65 -19.28 -7.28
N ALA A 783 -16.24 -20.40 -7.87
CA ALA A 783 -15.77 -21.56 -7.13
C ALA A 783 -14.25 -21.56 -7.02
N TYR A 784 -13.75 -21.85 -5.83
CA TYR A 784 -12.33 -21.93 -5.51
C TYR A 784 -11.96 -23.40 -5.27
N VAL A 785 -10.89 -23.84 -5.90
CA VAL A 785 -10.39 -25.23 -5.74
C VAL A 785 -8.91 -25.19 -5.41
N SER A 786 -8.55 -25.85 -4.32
CA SER A 786 -7.14 -26.04 -3.96
C SER A 786 -6.82 -27.54 -3.88
N GLN A 787 -5.72 -27.92 -4.50
CA GLN A 787 -5.14 -29.26 -4.42
C GLN A 787 -3.73 -29.15 -3.85
N VAL A 788 -3.49 -29.80 -2.73
CA VAL A 788 -2.19 -29.81 -2.05
C VAL A 788 -1.58 -31.19 -2.12
N CYS A 789 -0.30 -31.25 -2.47
CA CYS A 789 0.48 -32.47 -2.53
C CYS A 789 1.71 -32.36 -1.64
N ARG A 790 2.13 -33.47 -1.05
CA ARG A 790 3.35 -33.53 -0.26
C ARG A 790 4.58 -33.38 -1.16
N THR A 791 5.54 -32.56 -0.73
CA THR A 791 6.85 -32.40 -1.37
C THR A 791 7.96 -33.11 -0.57
N PRO A 792 9.14 -33.37 -1.14
CA PRO A 792 10.33 -33.75 -0.40
C PRO A 792 10.73 -32.69 0.67
N GLU A 793 11.60 -33.08 1.60
CA GLU A 793 12.13 -32.17 2.63
C GLU A 793 12.81 -30.96 1.99
N THR A 794 12.78 -29.81 2.65
CA THR A 794 13.35 -28.56 2.15
C THR A 794 14.84 -28.64 1.82
N THR A 795 15.58 -29.56 2.45
CA THR A 795 16.98 -29.83 2.21
C THR A 795 17.24 -30.76 1.02
N ASP A 796 16.19 -31.33 0.40
CA ASP A 796 16.34 -32.23 -0.74
C ASP A 796 16.46 -31.41 -2.05
N ARG A 797 17.39 -31.79 -2.93
CA ARG A 797 17.53 -31.17 -4.26
C ARG A 797 16.27 -31.30 -5.12
N LEU A 798 15.51 -32.37 -4.95
CA LEU A 798 14.23 -32.54 -5.64
C LEU A 798 13.22 -31.48 -5.25
N GLN A 799 13.26 -30.98 -4.04
CA GLN A 799 12.37 -29.91 -3.59
C GLN A 799 12.68 -28.58 -4.33
N VAL A 800 13.94 -28.28 -4.54
CA VAL A 800 14.36 -27.11 -5.36
C VAL A 800 13.86 -27.29 -6.81
N ALA A 801 14.06 -28.48 -7.39
CA ALA A 801 13.58 -28.79 -8.74
C ALA A 801 12.06 -28.67 -8.87
N GLN A 802 11.30 -29.10 -7.84
CA GLN A 802 9.85 -28.96 -7.81
C GLN A 802 9.40 -27.50 -7.67
N THR A 803 10.15 -26.68 -6.93
CA THR A 803 9.87 -25.24 -6.84
C THR A 803 10.05 -24.57 -8.20
N LEU A 804 11.14 -24.87 -8.89
CA LEU A 804 11.38 -24.35 -10.25
C LEU A 804 10.32 -24.83 -11.22
N LEU A 805 9.96 -26.12 -11.19
CA LEU A 805 8.90 -26.68 -12.02
C LEU A 805 7.55 -26.02 -11.74
N SER A 806 7.21 -25.78 -10.47
CA SER A 806 5.98 -25.09 -10.07
C SER A 806 5.93 -23.69 -10.67
N GLN A 807 7.02 -22.94 -10.60
CA GLN A 807 7.11 -21.60 -11.19
C GLN A 807 6.99 -21.64 -12.71
N MET A 808 7.68 -22.58 -13.37
CA MET A 808 7.60 -22.74 -14.83
C MET A 808 6.19 -23.13 -15.28
N LEU A 809 5.50 -23.98 -14.53
CA LEU A 809 4.12 -24.36 -14.83
C LEU A 809 3.17 -23.18 -14.64
N ALA A 810 3.33 -22.41 -13.56
CA ALA A 810 2.48 -21.27 -13.24
C ALA A 810 2.54 -20.17 -14.29
N THR A 811 3.77 -19.79 -14.66
CA THR A 811 4.00 -18.65 -15.58
C THR A 811 3.96 -19.03 -17.06
N GLY A 812 3.97 -20.33 -17.37
CA GLY A 812 4.00 -20.84 -18.74
C GLY A 812 2.76 -21.68 -19.09
N TRP A 813 2.88 -23.00 -18.95
CA TRP A 813 1.90 -23.94 -19.47
C TRP A 813 0.51 -23.84 -18.82
N LEU A 814 0.46 -23.75 -17.49
CA LEU A 814 -0.80 -23.61 -16.76
C LEU A 814 -1.44 -22.24 -17.00
N TRP A 815 -0.63 -21.19 -17.05
CA TRP A 815 -1.12 -19.86 -17.38
C TRP A 815 -1.87 -19.84 -18.71
N ASN A 816 -1.25 -20.40 -19.75
CA ASN A 816 -1.83 -20.41 -21.08
C ASN A 816 -3.07 -21.32 -21.18
N LEU A 817 -3.03 -22.53 -20.58
CA LEU A 817 -4.14 -23.46 -20.71
C LEU A 817 -5.32 -23.16 -19.77
N VAL A 818 -5.01 -22.74 -18.55
CA VAL A 818 -6.01 -22.61 -17.51
C VAL A 818 -6.57 -21.19 -17.45
N ARG A 819 -5.72 -20.18 -17.49
CA ARG A 819 -6.15 -18.77 -17.44
C ARG A 819 -6.59 -18.25 -18.79
N MET A 820 -5.73 -18.32 -19.79
CA MET A 820 -6.01 -17.71 -21.10
C MET A 820 -7.08 -18.46 -21.90
N ARG A 821 -7.11 -19.80 -21.84
CA ARG A 821 -8.07 -20.64 -22.59
C ARG A 821 -9.19 -21.22 -21.74
N GLY A 822 -8.99 -21.39 -20.44
CA GLY A 822 -9.93 -22.05 -19.53
C GLY A 822 -10.83 -21.11 -18.73
N GLY A 823 -10.64 -19.79 -18.81
CA GLY A 823 -11.46 -18.80 -18.13
C GLY A 823 -11.31 -18.78 -16.60
N LEU A 824 -10.22 -19.31 -16.04
CA LEU A 824 -9.92 -19.25 -14.60
C LEU A 824 -9.23 -17.92 -14.25
N MET A 825 -9.69 -17.25 -13.20
CA MET A 825 -9.20 -15.91 -12.83
C MET A 825 -7.81 -15.90 -12.19
N ALA A 826 -7.39 -16.95 -11.48
CA ALA A 826 -6.05 -17.01 -10.89
C ALA A 826 -5.57 -18.46 -10.69
N LEU A 827 -4.28 -18.67 -10.83
CA LEU A 827 -3.58 -19.92 -10.55
C LEU A 827 -2.33 -19.59 -9.76
N THR A 828 -2.32 -19.92 -8.48
CA THR A 828 -1.18 -19.65 -7.60
C THR A 828 -0.58 -20.97 -7.15
N PRO A 829 0.55 -21.41 -7.71
CA PRO A 829 1.32 -22.48 -7.11
C PRO A 829 2.08 -21.87 -5.93
N GLY A 830 1.74 -22.31 -4.74
CA GLY A 830 2.36 -21.84 -3.52
C GLY A 830 3.03 -22.97 -2.75
N ARG A 831 3.96 -22.61 -1.86
CA ARG A 831 4.37 -23.47 -0.74
C ARG A 831 3.39 -23.24 0.40
N THR A 832 2.94 -24.30 1.00
CA THR A 832 2.28 -24.28 2.31
C THR A 832 3.22 -24.87 3.35
#